data_3948ef39029596f409f9e529927cfa25
#
_entry.id   3948ef39029596f409f9e529927cfa25
#
_cell.length_a   1.000
_cell.length_b   1.000
_cell.length_c   1.000
_cell.angle_alpha   90.00
_cell.angle_beta   90.00
_cell.angle_gamma   90.00
#
_symmetry.space_group_name_H-M   'P 1'
#
loop_
_entity.id
_entity.type
_entity.pdbx_description
1 polymer ?
#
loop_
_entity_poly.entity_id
_entity_poly.type
_entity_poly.pdbx_seq_one_letter_code
_entity_poly.pdbx_strand_id
1 'polypeptide(L)'
;MKIEKLCINCMQERRSPDGICEFCGFDVRTFELPRHHMRPFTILAGKYLIGNAIGEGGFGITYIGMDLNLEVKVAIKEYYPQGAAVRDCRTNDSTVWSYSKSTQVFFEEGREKFINEAKTIAKFRNVPEIVGVIDFFRENQTAYIVMEYLDGQTLKQYLKVKGGKIPADELLRMMKPLIASLGKLHAQGLIHRDISPDNIMIMKDGSIKILDFGGARDFVSQNGKSMSVLVKHGYAPEEQYRSRGDQGPWTDVYALCATMYRCITGKIPPEALDRLYEDELKPISSFGVNCPKCIEQAITKGLSVRKDGRYQSMEELYDALYKGKPPKPKNNKTKLIIAAVATAAVGIAVIAGVGIKMKQPDEKVVAKEVVTPTPEPTSTPETKNSDEEIVQTASGVNIIKQNATYYAMASVNVRSDCNAKDNIIGEVEKGQELTSTGVSQDGEWIEIKYNGQTGYIFASLVDTTKPTETTETKQSTSDTIDRAYVLDTSKELTGIHHAEIDIKNYGHIEVELDADTAPITVKNFVKLAQEGFYDGVTFWRIMDGFMIQGGDPTRTGKGGSDETIKGEFGSNGVENAISHTRGTISMARSSDPDSASSQFFIVQSDSTFLDGDYAAFGHVTEGMDVVDQICKDANPTDNNGTIKADEQPVIESIQIKD
;
A
#
# COMPACT_ATOMS: atom_id res chain seq x y z
N MET A 1 29.38 -34.88 -2.53
CA MET A 1 28.11 -34.56 -1.87
C MET A 1 26.99 -35.45 -2.41
N LYS A 2 26.15 -36.05 -1.56
CA LYS A 2 24.96 -36.85 -1.99
C LYS A 2 23.71 -35.99 -1.84
N ILE A 3 23.13 -35.56 -2.96
CA ILE A 3 22.00 -34.64 -2.99
C ILE A 3 20.80 -35.18 -2.18
N GLU A 4 20.49 -36.46 -2.30
CA GLU A 4 19.40 -37.12 -1.60
C GLU A 4 19.54 -37.11 -0.05
N LYS A 5 20.75 -36.83 0.46
CA LYS A 5 20.99 -36.72 1.89
C LYS A 5 20.96 -35.29 2.41
N LEU A 6 20.88 -34.29 1.53
CA LEU A 6 20.82 -32.91 2.00
C LEU A 6 19.53 -32.59 2.75
N CYS A 7 19.64 -31.82 3.79
CA CYS A 7 18.48 -31.23 4.45
C CYS A 7 17.94 -30.06 3.63
N ILE A 8 16.69 -30.09 3.25
CA ILE A 8 16.06 -29.02 2.44
C ILE A 8 16.04 -27.66 3.17
N ASN A 9 16.12 -27.66 4.50
CA ASN A 9 16.01 -26.42 5.31
C ASN A 9 17.38 -25.81 5.67
N CYS A 10 18.47 -26.58 5.69
CA CYS A 10 19.79 -26.03 6.05
C CYS A 10 20.93 -26.43 5.10
N MET A 11 20.67 -27.24 4.08
CA MET A 11 21.65 -27.71 3.10
C MET A 11 22.85 -28.42 3.71
N GLN A 12 22.70 -29.07 4.88
CA GLN A 12 23.72 -29.95 5.48
C GLN A 12 23.42 -31.40 5.10
N GLU A 13 24.48 -32.20 4.88
CA GLU A 13 24.36 -33.63 4.60
C GLU A 13 23.98 -34.39 5.87
N ARG A 14 22.77 -34.98 5.91
CA ARG A 14 22.23 -35.71 7.05
C ARG A 14 22.72 -37.16 7.09
N ARG A 15 22.79 -37.73 8.28
CA ARG A 15 23.09 -39.15 8.46
C ARG A 15 21.94 -40.03 7.97
N SER A 16 20.71 -39.63 8.22
CA SER A 16 19.49 -40.30 7.71
C SER A 16 18.66 -39.29 6.92
N PRO A 17 18.14 -39.67 5.72
CA PRO A 17 17.26 -38.82 4.92
C PRO A 17 15.86 -38.66 5.55
N ASP A 18 15.47 -39.60 6.41
CA ASP A 18 14.14 -39.65 7.01
C ASP A 18 14.17 -39.12 8.45
N GLY A 19 13.27 -38.20 8.78
CA GLY A 19 13.11 -37.68 10.13
C GLY A 19 13.70 -36.31 10.38
N ILE A 20 14.07 -36.06 11.64
CA ILE A 20 14.54 -34.74 12.12
C ILE A 20 15.99 -34.53 11.74
N CYS A 21 16.31 -33.37 11.18
CA CYS A 21 17.68 -32.98 10.86
C CYS A 21 18.47 -32.70 12.13
N GLU A 22 19.61 -33.38 12.31
CA GLU A 22 20.49 -33.24 13.48
C GLU A 22 21.17 -31.86 13.56
N PHE A 23 21.22 -31.10 12.46
CA PHE A 23 21.88 -29.79 12.42
C PHE A 23 20.93 -28.61 12.68
N CYS A 24 19.69 -28.67 12.18
CA CYS A 24 18.77 -27.54 12.27
C CYS A 24 17.41 -27.88 12.91
N GLY A 25 17.20 -29.14 13.31
CA GLY A 25 15.96 -29.58 13.96
C GLY A 25 14.74 -29.68 13.03
N PHE A 26 14.91 -29.46 11.72
CA PHE A 26 13.80 -29.54 10.75
C PHE A 26 13.33 -30.99 10.62
N ASP A 27 12.00 -31.19 10.75
CA ASP A 27 11.38 -32.50 10.57
C ASP A 27 10.72 -32.57 9.19
N VAL A 28 11.29 -33.39 8.30
CA VAL A 28 10.79 -33.55 6.92
C VAL A 28 9.40 -34.21 6.87
N ARG A 29 9.02 -34.96 7.91
CA ARG A 29 7.74 -35.72 7.94
C ARG A 29 6.53 -34.80 8.17
N THR A 30 6.75 -33.64 8.79
CA THR A 30 5.71 -32.62 9.07
C THR A 30 5.74 -31.48 8.08
N PHE A 31 6.65 -31.51 7.10
CA PHE A 31 6.78 -30.45 6.11
C PHE A 31 5.71 -30.57 5.04
N GLU A 32 4.87 -29.57 4.92
CA GLU A 32 3.93 -29.37 3.82
C GLU A 32 4.46 -28.28 2.90
N LEU A 33 4.60 -28.61 1.62
CA LEU A 33 5.08 -27.68 0.60
C LEU A 33 3.92 -26.76 0.17
N PRO A 34 4.01 -25.41 0.39
CA PRO A 34 3.04 -24.48 -0.14
C PRO A 34 2.92 -24.60 -1.67
N ARG A 35 1.69 -24.50 -2.20
CA ARG A 35 1.40 -24.77 -3.63
C ARG A 35 2.19 -23.90 -4.61
N HIS A 36 2.48 -22.67 -4.20
CA HIS A 36 3.19 -21.70 -5.04
C HIS A 36 4.71 -21.72 -4.84
N HIS A 37 5.23 -22.51 -3.87
CA HIS A 37 6.66 -22.68 -3.69
C HIS A 37 7.24 -23.68 -4.68
N MET A 38 8.50 -23.48 -5.06
CA MET A 38 9.24 -24.42 -5.86
C MET A 38 9.54 -25.70 -5.07
N ARG A 39 9.46 -26.84 -5.74
CA ARG A 39 9.80 -28.12 -5.09
C ARG A 39 11.26 -28.14 -4.66
N PRO A 40 11.54 -28.57 -3.43
CA PRO A 40 12.93 -28.86 -3.01
C PRO A 40 13.62 -29.84 -3.95
N PHE A 41 14.92 -29.69 -4.09
CA PHE A 41 15.79 -30.44 -5.00
C PHE A 41 15.59 -30.16 -6.50
N THR A 42 14.80 -29.15 -6.88
CA THR A 42 14.82 -28.60 -8.24
C THR A 42 16.20 -27.99 -8.51
N ILE A 43 16.77 -28.23 -9.68
CA ILE A 43 18.04 -27.67 -10.11
C ILE A 43 17.77 -26.54 -11.11
N LEU A 44 18.21 -25.34 -10.80
CA LEU A 44 18.12 -24.17 -11.65
C LEU A 44 19.47 -23.88 -12.33
N ALA A 45 19.40 -23.38 -13.58
CA ALA A 45 20.57 -23.06 -14.41
C ALA A 45 21.61 -24.22 -14.46
N GLY A 46 21.16 -25.47 -14.26
CA GLY A 46 22.00 -26.67 -14.24
C GLY A 46 22.98 -26.75 -13.08
N LYS A 47 22.95 -25.85 -12.09
CA LYS A 47 23.96 -25.79 -11.00
C LYS A 47 23.43 -25.36 -9.63
N TYR A 48 22.27 -24.76 -9.53
CA TYR A 48 21.72 -24.29 -8.26
C TYR A 48 20.62 -25.21 -7.76
N LEU A 49 20.88 -25.95 -6.71
CA LEU A 49 19.91 -26.83 -6.06
C LEU A 49 19.03 -26.00 -5.12
N ILE A 50 17.71 -26.09 -5.26
CA ILE A 50 16.72 -25.42 -4.40
C ILE A 50 16.44 -26.24 -3.14
N GLY A 51 16.36 -25.58 -2.02
CA GLY A 51 15.84 -26.10 -0.76
C GLY A 51 14.48 -25.49 -0.39
N ASN A 52 14.27 -25.33 0.92
CA ASN A 52 13.07 -24.72 1.45
C ASN A 52 13.10 -23.20 1.29
N ALA A 53 11.91 -22.57 1.23
CA ALA A 53 11.81 -21.11 1.33
C ALA A 53 12.25 -20.63 2.71
N ILE A 54 13.07 -19.58 2.74
CA ILE A 54 13.56 -18.93 3.96
C ILE A 54 12.96 -17.54 4.16
N GLY A 55 12.19 -17.07 3.18
CA GLY A 55 11.47 -15.80 3.24
C GLY A 55 10.56 -15.64 2.02
N GLU A 56 9.44 -14.97 2.23
CA GLU A 56 8.48 -14.60 1.20
C GLU A 56 8.06 -13.14 1.40
N GLY A 57 7.86 -12.44 0.30
CA GLY A 57 7.43 -11.04 0.30
C GLY A 57 6.62 -10.71 -0.94
N GLY A 58 6.03 -9.53 -0.99
CA GLY A 58 5.11 -9.13 -2.07
C GLY A 58 5.65 -9.25 -3.51
N PHE A 59 6.97 -9.34 -3.69
CA PHE A 59 7.59 -9.39 -5.02
C PHE A 59 8.41 -10.67 -5.28
N GLY A 60 8.49 -11.58 -4.31
CA GLY A 60 9.26 -12.80 -4.54
C GLY A 60 9.43 -13.70 -3.35
N ILE A 61 9.91 -14.91 -3.64
CA ILE A 61 10.17 -15.96 -2.67
C ILE A 61 11.69 -16.18 -2.62
N THR A 62 12.26 -16.24 -1.43
CA THR A 62 13.69 -16.51 -1.24
C THR A 62 13.88 -17.92 -0.68
N TYR A 63 14.64 -18.72 -1.38
CA TYR A 63 14.95 -20.11 -1.00
C TYR A 63 16.39 -20.22 -0.50
N ILE A 64 16.63 -21.10 0.45
CA ILE A 64 17.98 -21.62 0.66
C ILE A 64 18.35 -22.52 -0.51
N GLY A 65 19.59 -22.48 -0.95
CA GLY A 65 20.07 -23.36 -2.03
C GLY A 65 21.53 -23.75 -1.84
N MET A 66 22.00 -24.55 -2.79
CA MET A 66 23.39 -25.01 -2.89
C MET A 66 23.89 -24.77 -4.29
N ASP A 67 25.02 -24.09 -4.45
CA ASP A 67 25.79 -24.13 -5.70
C ASP A 67 26.49 -25.50 -5.78
N LEU A 68 26.05 -26.34 -6.71
CA LEU A 68 26.56 -27.71 -6.87
C LEU A 68 27.99 -27.78 -7.39
N ASN A 69 28.47 -26.73 -8.07
CA ASN A 69 29.81 -26.66 -8.60
C ASN A 69 30.85 -26.25 -7.52
N LEU A 70 30.42 -25.30 -6.66
CA LEU A 70 31.28 -24.76 -5.60
C LEU A 70 31.06 -25.45 -4.25
N GLU A 71 30.00 -26.24 -4.13
CA GLU A 71 29.53 -26.88 -2.89
C GLU A 71 29.33 -25.86 -1.73
N VAL A 72 28.82 -24.67 -2.05
CA VAL A 72 28.54 -23.61 -1.08
C VAL A 72 27.07 -23.27 -1.00
N LYS A 73 26.59 -22.91 0.19
CA LYS A 73 25.22 -22.45 0.38
C LYS A 73 25.01 -21.10 -0.28
N VAL A 74 23.86 -20.93 -0.89
CA VAL A 74 23.41 -19.69 -1.52
C VAL A 74 21.98 -19.36 -1.08
N ALA A 75 21.59 -18.10 -1.18
CA ALA A 75 20.20 -17.67 -1.12
C ALA A 75 19.74 -17.38 -2.56
N ILE A 76 18.57 -17.90 -2.94
CA ILE A 76 18.05 -17.78 -4.31
C ILE A 76 16.70 -17.09 -4.21
N LYS A 77 16.63 -15.85 -4.67
CA LYS A 77 15.39 -15.05 -4.73
C LYS A 77 14.76 -15.21 -6.09
N GLU A 78 13.53 -15.67 -6.11
CA GLU A 78 12.70 -15.82 -7.28
C GLU A 78 11.81 -14.59 -7.43
N TYR A 79 11.66 -14.05 -8.63
CA TYR A 79 10.65 -13.05 -8.93
C TYR A 79 9.28 -13.74 -8.98
N TYR A 80 8.46 -13.49 -7.97
CA TYR A 80 7.12 -14.04 -7.82
C TYR A 80 6.20 -12.99 -7.19
N PRO A 81 5.73 -11.99 -7.97
CA PRO A 81 4.87 -10.94 -7.43
C PRO A 81 3.50 -11.49 -7.04
N GLN A 82 3.16 -11.35 -5.75
CA GLN A 82 1.88 -11.79 -5.21
C GLN A 82 0.73 -11.10 -5.93
N GLY A 83 -0.32 -11.84 -6.24
CA GLY A 83 -1.48 -11.34 -6.99
C GLY A 83 -1.26 -11.14 -8.50
N ALA A 84 -0.04 -11.30 -9.01
CA ALA A 84 0.25 -11.22 -10.45
C ALA A 84 0.90 -12.48 -11.02
N ALA A 85 1.38 -13.38 -10.16
CA ALA A 85 2.06 -14.63 -10.53
C ALA A 85 1.33 -15.83 -9.97
N VAL A 86 1.32 -16.95 -10.71
CA VAL A 86 0.75 -18.22 -10.30
C VAL A 86 1.66 -19.37 -10.73
N ARG A 87 1.77 -20.38 -9.88
CA ARG A 87 2.41 -21.68 -10.14
C ARG A 87 1.55 -22.78 -9.55
N ASP A 88 1.37 -23.89 -10.26
CA ASP A 88 0.78 -25.12 -9.71
C ASP A 88 1.85 -26.20 -9.55
N CYS A 89 2.38 -26.38 -8.36
CA CYS A 89 3.39 -27.39 -8.08
C CYS A 89 2.85 -28.83 -8.06
N ARG A 90 1.54 -29.05 -8.22
CA ARG A 90 0.97 -30.43 -8.39
C ARG A 90 1.33 -30.99 -9.74
N THR A 91 1.52 -30.16 -10.76
CA THR A 91 2.18 -30.53 -12.00
C THR A 91 3.69 -30.48 -11.77
N ASN A 92 4.48 -31.35 -12.41
CA ASN A 92 5.97 -31.29 -12.31
C ASN A 92 6.56 -30.04 -13.01
N ASP A 93 5.74 -29.02 -13.24
CA ASP A 93 6.10 -27.81 -13.94
C ASP A 93 6.47 -26.70 -12.93
N SER A 94 7.70 -26.23 -12.98
CA SER A 94 8.21 -25.11 -12.17
C SER A 94 7.87 -23.75 -12.77
N THR A 95 7.15 -23.71 -13.89
CA THR A 95 6.87 -22.49 -14.66
C THR A 95 5.96 -21.56 -13.87
N VAL A 96 6.32 -20.29 -13.88
CA VAL A 96 5.53 -19.18 -13.32
C VAL A 96 4.75 -18.51 -14.44
N TRP A 97 3.46 -18.40 -14.26
CA TRP A 97 2.56 -17.75 -15.22
C TRP A 97 2.05 -16.43 -14.66
N SER A 98 1.81 -15.48 -15.55
CA SER A 98 1.02 -14.30 -15.18
C SER A 98 -0.42 -14.72 -14.91
N TYR A 99 -1.01 -14.21 -13.82
CA TYR A 99 -2.38 -14.54 -13.41
C TYR A 99 -3.42 -14.26 -14.50
N SER A 100 -3.24 -13.19 -15.30
CA SER A 100 -4.13 -12.82 -16.39
C SER A 100 -3.38 -12.13 -17.54
N LYS A 101 -4.02 -12.02 -18.72
CA LYS A 101 -3.48 -11.23 -19.85
C LYS A 101 -3.29 -9.75 -19.49
N SER A 102 -4.11 -9.20 -18.61
CA SER A 102 -4.01 -7.81 -18.18
C SER A 102 -2.81 -7.57 -17.26
N THR A 103 -2.37 -8.58 -16.51
CA THR A 103 -1.20 -8.52 -15.62
C THR A 103 0.11 -8.95 -16.32
N GLN A 104 0.04 -9.49 -17.54
CA GLN A 104 1.22 -10.01 -18.24
C GLN A 104 2.28 -8.92 -18.50
N VAL A 105 1.88 -7.75 -19.02
CA VAL A 105 2.81 -6.64 -19.28
C VAL A 105 3.47 -6.19 -17.98
N PHE A 106 2.68 -6.07 -16.91
CA PHE A 106 3.18 -5.76 -15.58
C PHE A 106 4.20 -6.80 -15.08
N PHE A 107 3.88 -8.09 -15.23
CA PHE A 107 4.76 -9.18 -14.81
C PHE A 107 6.10 -9.15 -15.58
N GLU A 108 6.06 -8.97 -16.91
CA GLU A 108 7.25 -8.93 -17.75
C GLU A 108 8.14 -7.72 -17.45
N GLU A 109 7.57 -6.53 -17.30
CA GLU A 109 8.32 -5.33 -16.96
C GLU A 109 8.92 -5.42 -15.54
N GLY A 110 8.18 -5.95 -14.58
CA GLY A 110 8.65 -6.19 -13.21
C GLY A 110 9.82 -7.18 -13.18
N ARG A 111 9.76 -8.24 -13.98
CA ARG A 111 10.85 -9.22 -14.15
C ARG A 111 12.13 -8.57 -14.69
N GLU A 112 12.01 -7.65 -15.67
CA GLU A 112 13.17 -6.93 -16.20
C GLU A 112 13.78 -5.98 -15.16
N LYS A 113 12.95 -5.30 -14.37
CA LYS A 113 13.43 -4.44 -13.28
C LYS A 113 14.13 -5.24 -12.19
N PHE A 114 13.58 -6.41 -11.83
CA PHE A 114 14.19 -7.32 -10.87
C PHE A 114 15.62 -7.74 -11.30
N ILE A 115 15.81 -8.05 -12.58
CA ILE A 115 17.15 -8.36 -13.12
C ILE A 115 18.07 -7.12 -13.13
N ASN A 116 17.55 -5.96 -13.48
CA ASN A 116 18.33 -4.72 -13.51
C ASN A 116 18.75 -4.28 -12.10
N GLU A 117 17.93 -4.55 -11.10
CA GLU A 117 18.27 -4.40 -9.68
C GLU A 117 19.47 -5.30 -9.31
N ALA A 118 19.40 -6.59 -9.63
CA ALA A 118 20.52 -7.52 -9.41
C ALA A 118 21.82 -7.03 -10.05
N LYS A 119 21.77 -6.58 -11.32
CA LYS A 119 22.94 -6.01 -12.03
C LYS A 119 23.51 -4.79 -11.31
N THR A 120 22.64 -3.98 -10.72
CA THR A 120 23.06 -2.77 -10.03
C THR A 120 23.70 -3.11 -8.68
N ILE A 121 23.08 -3.99 -7.89
CA ILE A 121 23.61 -4.44 -6.60
C ILE A 121 24.94 -5.18 -6.78
N ALA A 122 25.11 -5.97 -7.85
CA ALA A 122 26.34 -6.70 -8.14
C ALA A 122 27.59 -5.80 -8.25
N LYS A 123 27.43 -4.50 -8.57
CA LYS A 123 28.54 -3.52 -8.59
C LYS A 123 29.06 -3.21 -7.19
N PHE A 124 28.29 -3.49 -6.15
CA PHE A 124 28.63 -3.21 -4.74
C PHE A 124 29.11 -4.45 -3.97
N ARG A 125 29.47 -5.55 -4.65
CA ARG A 125 29.92 -6.81 -4.03
C ARG A 125 31.10 -6.65 -3.07
N ASN A 126 31.88 -5.56 -3.18
CA ASN A 126 32.98 -5.25 -2.30
C ASN A 126 32.61 -4.36 -1.11
N VAL A 127 31.33 -4.08 -0.90
CA VAL A 127 30.84 -3.31 0.25
C VAL A 127 30.30 -4.31 1.29
N PRO A 128 30.98 -4.47 2.44
CA PRO A 128 30.69 -5.56 3.38
C PRO A 128 29.27 -5.57 3.93
N GLU A 129 28.65 -4.40 4.06
CA GLU A 129 27.32 -4.20 4.65
C GLU A 129 26.18 -4.43 3.65
N ILE A 130 26.50 -4.82 2.41
CA ILE A 130 25.51 -5.10 1.35
C ILE A 130 25.58 -6.58 1.00
N VAL A 131 24.41 -7.20 0.83
CA VAL A 131 24.34 -8.60 0.38
C VAL A 131 24.99 -8.76 -0.99
N GLY A 132 25.91 -9.73 -1.11
CA GLY A 132 26.62 -10.00 -2.35
C GLY A 132 25.79 -10.77 -3.35
N VAL A 133 25.54 -10.20 -4.54
CA VAL A 133 24.94 -10.93 -5.67
C VAL A 133 26.03 -11.76 -6.36
N ILE A 134 25.74 -13.06 -6.52
CA ILE A 134 26.63 -14.05 -7.15
C ILE A 134 26.28 -14.22 -8.63
N ASP A 135 24.97 -14.37 -8.91
CA ASP A 135 24.48 -14.66 -10.26
C ASP A 135 23.02 -14.15 -10.42
N PHE A 136 22.55 -14.05 -11.65
CA PHE A 136 21.13 -13.83 -11.98
C PHE A 136 20.83 -14.40 -13.36
N PHE A 137 19.65 -14.96 -13.53
CA PHE A 137 19.25 -15.60 -14.79
C PHE A 137 17.73 -15.64 -14.94
N ARG A 138 17.26 -16.00 -16.13
CA ARG A 138 15.85 -16.25 -16.44
C ARG A 138 15.66 -17.74 -16.68
N GLU A 139 14.67 -18.33 -16.02
CA GLU A 139 14.23 -19.69 -16.19
C GLU A 139 12.77 -19.78 -15.73
N ASN A 140 12.02 -20.81 -16.10
CA ASN A 140 10.64 -21.02 -15.67
C ASN A 140 9.71 -19.82 -15.92
N GLN A 141 9.93 -19.07 -17.00
CA GLN A 141 9.25 -17.80 -17.35
C GLN A 141 9.39 -16.66 -16.33
N THR A 142 10.17 -16.85 -15.27
CA THR A 142 10.48 -15.84 -14.26
C THR A 142 11.97 -15.49 -14.26
N ALA A 143 12.45 -14.87 -13.18
CA ALA A 143 13.84 -14.51 -12.97
C ALA A 143 14.30 -14.87 -11.57
N TYR A 144 15.58 -15.16 -11.46
CA TYR A 144 16.24 -15.55 -10.21
C TYR A 144 17.45 -14.67 -9.95
N ILE A 145 17.66 -14.31 -8.67
CA ILE A 145 18.87 -13.67 -8.17
C ILE A 145 19.51 -14.63 -7.18
N VAL A 146 20.75 -15.02 -7.43
CA VAL A 146 21.54 -15.84 -6.52
C VAL A 146 22.46 -14.93 -5.70
N MET A 147 22.35 -15.03 -4.38
CA MET A 147 23.07 -14.22 -3.42
C MET A 147 23.87 -15.07 -2.45
N GLU A 148 24.85 -14.48 -1.78
CA GLU A 148 25.49 -15.12 -0.64
C GLU A 148 24.46 -15.52 0.42
N TYR A 149 24.58 -16.75 0.96
CA TYR A 149 23.77 -17.15 2.10
C TYR A 149 24.31 -16.51 3.37
N LEU A 150 23.46 -15.78 4.08
CA LEU A 150 23.82 -15.10 5.31
C LEU A 150 23.48 -15.96 6.52
N ASP A 151 24.51 -16.48 7.20
CA ASP A 151 24.35 -17.24 8.44
C ASP A 151 24.24 -16.29 9.64
N GLY A 152 23.07 -15.78 9.85
CA GLY A 152 22.76 -14.77 10.86
C GLY A 152 21.27 -14.75 11.23
N GLN A 153 20.85 -13.67 11.88
CA GLN A 153 19.46 -13.42 12.21
C GLN A 153 19.05 -12.00 11.79
N THR A 154 17.78 -11.78 11.47
CA THR A 154 17.30 -10.43 11.18
C THR A 154 17.35 -9.55 12.42
N LEU A 155 17.45 -8.24 12.24
CA LEU A 155 17.38 -7.27 13.33
C LEU A 155 16.03 -7.40 14.10
N LYS A 156 14.96 -7.79 13.41
CA LYS A 156 13.67 -8.10 14.04
C LYS A 156 13.77 -9.30 15.00
N GLN A 157 14.40 -10.39 14.56
CA GLN A 157 14.64 -11.56 15.41
C GLN A 157 15.57 -11.22 16.58
N TYR A 158 16.63 -10.45 16.33
CA TYR A 158 17.53 -9.97 17.37
C TYR A 158 16.81 -9.12 18.41
N LEU A 159 15.94 -8.20 17.99
CA LEU A 159 15.07 -7.42 18.89
C LEU A 159 14.22 -8.31 19.77
N LYS A 160 13.60 -9.35 19.21
CA LYS A 160 12.78 -10.30 19.99
C LYS A 160 13.61 -10.98 21.09
N VAL A 161 14.83 -11.43 20.76
CA VAL A 161 15.74 -12.05 21.73
C VAL A 161 16.20 -11.05 22.80
N LYS A 162 16.39 -9.77 22.44
CA LYS A 162 16.78 -8.68 23.36
C LYS A 162 15.62 -8.10 24.18
N GLY A 163 14.43 -8.70 24.15
CA GLY A 163 13.27 -8.19 24.88
C GLY A 163 12.63 -6.94 24.25
N GLY A 164 12.77 -6.80 22.93
CA GLY A 164 12.11 -5.77 22.11
C GLY A 164 12.81 -4.42 22.01
N LYS A 165 13.95 -4.22 22.70
CA LYS A 165 14.73 -2.96 22.69
C LYS A 165 16.23 -3.24 22.63
N ILE A 166 16.97 -2.30 22.05
CA ILE A 166 18.44 -2.29 21.98
C ILE A 166 18.92 -0.97 22.62
N PRO A 167 19.92 -1.00 23.52
CA PRO A 167 20.55 0.23 24.04
C PRO A 167 21.06 1.12 22.90
N ALA A 168 20.86 2.42 23.02
CA ALA A 168 21.21 3.37 21.96
C ALA A 168 22.69 3.30 21.54
N ASP A 169 23.61 3.14 22.50
CA ASP A 169 25.04 3.02 22.25
C ASP A 169 25.41 1.72 21.50
N GLU A 170 24.74 0.58 21.82
CA GLU A 170 24.90 -0.68 21.09
C GLU A 170 24.39 -0.52 19.65
N LEU A 171 23.19 0.02 19.47
CA LEU A 171 22.59 0.22 18.15
C LEU A 171 23.45 1.15 17.28
N LEU A 172 23.94 2.26 17.84
CA LEU A 172 24.80 3.20 17.11
C LEU A 172 26.08 2.52 16.62
N ARG A 173 26.72 1.67 17.43
CA ARG A 173 27.90 0.92 16.98
C ARG A 173 27.57 0.00 15.80
N MET A 174 26.42 -0.68 15.86
CA MET A 174 25.97 -1.57 14.79
C MET A 174 25.64 -0.81 13.50
N MET A 175 24.90 0.29 13.58
CA MET A 175 24.43 1.05 12.41
C MET A 175 25.51 1.87 11.72
N LYS A 176 26.61 2.18 12.42
CA LYS A 176 27.67 3.05 11.89
C LYS A 176 28.23 2.63 10.52
N PRO A 177 28.65 1.36 10.30
CA PRO A 177 29.14 0.92 8.99
C PRO A 177 28.04 0.92 7.93
N LEU A 178 26.81 0.53 8.29
CA LEU A 178 25.68 0.51 7.36
C LEU A 178 25.35 1.91 6.82
N ILE A 179 25.30 2.93 7.68
CA ILE A 179 25.05 4.32 7.26
C ILE A 179 26.10 4.79 6.26
N ALA A 180 27.38 4.48 6.52
CA ALA A 180 28.46 4.82 5.62
C ALA A 180 28.35 4.13 4.25
N SER A 181 27.89 2.88 4.23
CA SER A 181 27.73 2.08 3.01
C SER A 181 26.50 2.49 2.21
N LEU A 182 25.40 2.84 2.87
CA LEU A 182 24.22 3.45 2.21
C LEU A 182 24.60 4.78 1.53
N GLY A 183 25.46 5.61 2.15
CA GLY A 183 25.97 6.82 1.51
C GLY A 183 26.71 6.57 0.21
N LYS A 184 27.50 5.46 0.13
CA LYS A 184 28.19 5.06 -1.11
C LYS A 184 27.20 4.63 -2.20
N LEU A 185 26.11 3.94 -1.83
CA LEU A 185 25.03 3.56 -2.74
C LEU A 185 24.34 4.79 -3.32
N HIS A 186 23.97 5.74 -2.45
CA HIS A 186 23.31 6.99 -2.84
C HIS A 186 24.18 7.83 -3.79
N ALA A 187 25.50 7.83 -3.60
CA ALA A 187 26.44 8.51 -4.50
C ALA A 187 26.46 7.93 -5.92
N GLN A 188 25.96 6.70 -6.11
CA GLN A 188 25.79 6.05 -7.41
C GLN A 188 24.33 6.10 -7.91
N GLY A 189 23.47 6.89 -7.24
CA GLY A 189 22.07 7.04 -7.60
C GLY A 189 21.16 5.88 -7.20
N LEU A 190 21.63 4.94 -6.37
CA LEU A 190 20.83 3.81 -5.91
C LEU A 190 20.25 4.10 -4.52
N ILE A 191 18.92 3.99 -4.39
CA ILE A 191 18.16 4.16 -3.14
C ILE A 191 17.60 2.80 -2.77
N HIS A 192 17.61 2.45 -1.47
CA HIS A 192 17.16 1.14 -0.98
C HIS A 192 15.64 1.01 -0.93
N ARG A 193 14.93 2.02 -0.37
CA ARG A 193 13.46 2.14 -0.30
C ARG A 193 12.72 1.16 0.60
N ASP A 194 13.41 0.20 1.21
CA ASP A 194 12.80 -0.77 2.13
C ASP A 194 13.67 -1.07 3.36
N ILE A 195 14.23 -0.03 3.96
CA ILE A 195 15.03 -0.19 5.18
C ILE A 195 14.09 -0.42 6.36
N SER A 196 14.25 -1.59 7.01
CA SER A 196 13.47 -1.97 8.18
C SER A 196 14.17 -3.08 8.96
N PRO A 197 13.72 -3.43 10.17
CA PRO A 197 14.33 -4.53 10.94
C PRO A 197 14.28 -5.90 10.26
N ASP A 198 13.39 -6.12 9.31
CA ASP A 198 13.31 -7.38 8.56
C ASP A 198 14.43 -7.50 7.52
N ASN A 199 14.86 -6.37 6.95
CA ASN A 199 15.82 -6.31 5.84
C ASN A 199 17.26 -6.00 6.31
N ILE A 200 17.52 -6.05 7.62
CA ILE A 200 18.87 -5.93 8.18
C ILE A 200 19.22 -7.23 8.88
N MET A 201 20.29 -7.89 8.43
CA MET A 201 20.83 -9.12 9.03
C MET A 201 21.98 -8.78 9.98
N ILE A 202 22.01 -9.46 11.12
CA ILE A 202 23.10 -9.47 12.08
C ILE A 202 23.81 -10.83 11.95
N MET A 203 25.05 -10.80 11.56
CA MET A 203 25.88 -11.98 11.38
C MET A 203 26.41 -12.51 12.71
N LYS A 204 26.89 -13.75 12.74
CA LYS A 204 27.45 -14.37 13.96
C LYS A 204 28.67 -13.63 14.55
N ASP A 205 29.42 -12.93 13.72
CA ASP A 205 30.55 -12.08 14.12
C ASP A 205 30.14 -10.69 14.60
N GLY A 206 28.83 -10.38 14.59
CA GLY A 206 28.28 -9.09 14.98
C GLY A 206 28.29 -8.04 13.87
N SER A 207 28.81 -8.35 12.68
CA SER A 207 28.69 -7.48 11.51
C SER A 207 27.23 -7.44 11.02
N ILE A 208 26.86 -6.40 10.27
CA ILE A 208 25.53 -6.26 9.73
C ILE A 208 25.54 -6.18 8.21
N LYS A 209 24.49 -6.71 7.60
CA LYS A 209 24.27 -6.63 6.16
C LYS A 209 22.82 -6.24 5.87
N ILE A 210 22.63 -5.41 4.85
CA ILE A 210 21.29 -5.06 4.35
C ILE A 210 20.92 -5.99 3.21
N LEU A 211 19.65 -6.42 3.24
CA LEU A 211 18.99 -7.27 2.26
C LEU A 211 18.10 -6.44 1.34
N ASP A 212 17.62 -7.05 0.27
CA ASP A 212 16.45 -6.68 -0.52
C ASP A 212 16.26 -5.19 -0.81
N PHE A 213 16.82 -4.74 -1.91
CA PHE A 213 16.54 -3.42 -2.46
C PHE A 213 15.13 -3.39 -3.05
N GLY A 214 14.37 -2.36 -2.72
CA GLY A 214 12.97 -2.22 -3.13
C GLY A 214 12.76 -1.74 -4.57
N GLY A 215 13.65 -2.10 -5.52
CA GLY A 215 13.58 -1.66 -6.92
C GLY A 215 12.30 -2.08 -7.66
N ALA A 216 11.69 -3.19 -7.26
CA ALA A 216 10.40 -3.61 -7.81
C ALA A 216 9.23 -2.68 -7.42
N ARG A 217 9.38 -1.86 -6.37
CA ARG A 217 8.36 -0.90 -5.92
C ARG A 217 8.19 0.30 -6.84
N ASP A 218 9.20 0.68 -7.62
CA ASP A 218 9.10 1.79 -8.59
C ASP A 218 8.11 1.51 -9.72
N PHE A 219 7.78 0.26 -9.94
CA PHE A 219 6.93 -0.15 -11.05
C PHE A 219 5.49 0.31 -10.87
N VAL A 220 5.01 0.32 -9.64
CA VAL A 220 3.64 0.68 -9.29
C VAL A 220 3.35 2.17 -9.56
N SER A 221 4.38 3.03 -9.49
CA SER A 221 4.17 4.49 -9.58
C SER A 221 4.16 5.05 -11.00
N GLN A 222 4.72 4.37 -12.01
CA GLN A 222 4.91 4.96 -13.34
C GLN A 222 3.75 4.75 -14.32
N ASN A 223 2.90 3.73 -14.15
CA ASN A 223 1.89 3.37 -15.14
C ASN A 223 0.44 3.72 -14.78
N GLY A 224 0.19 4.49 -13.71
CA GLY A 224 -1.17 4.95 -13.32
C GLY A 224 -2.15 3.83 -12.94
N LYS A 225 -1.72 2.57 -12.97
CA LYS A 225 -2.46 1.41 -12.48
C LYS A 225 -1.82 1.01 -11.15
N SER A 226 -2.34 1.59 -10.06
CA SER A 226 -1.87 1.30 -8.71
C SER A 226 -2.24 -0.11 -8.30
N MET A 227 -1.34 -1.08 -8.47
CA MET A 227 -1.26 -2.12 -7.44
C MET A 227 -0.89 -1.39 -6.14
N SER A 228 -1.61 -1.68 -5.05
CA SER A 228 -1.35 -1.08 -3.75
C SER A 228 0.15 -1.10 -3.46
N VAL A 229 0.72 0.08 -3.29
CA VAL A 229 2.14 0.20 -2.92
C VAL A 229 2.26 -0.51 -1.58
N LEU A 230 2.86 -1.70 -1.57
CA LEU A 230 3.18 -2.44 -0.35
C LEU A 230 4.26 -1.66 0.41
N VAL A 231 3.84 -0.57 1.07
CA VAL A 231 4.69 0.21 1.95
C VAL A 231 4.69 -0.41 3.34
N LYS A 232 5.84 -0.42 3.97
CA LYS A 232 5.98 -0.91 5.35
C LYS A 232 5.52 0.18 6.32
N HIS A 233 4.37 -0.06 6.96
CA HIS A 233 3.76 0.85 7.93
C HIS A 233 4.74 1.33 8.99
N GLY A 234 4.79 2.64 9.22
CA GLY A 234 5.68 3.32 10.15
C GLY A 234 7.14 3.44 9.71
N TYR A 235 7.59 2.72 8.66
CA TYR A 235 8.95 2.82 8.13
C TYR A 235 9.02 3.61 6.81
N ALA A 236 7.96 3.63 6.03
CA ALA A 236 7.89 4.32 4.77
C ALA A 236 7.55 5.81 4.97
N PRO A 237 8.30 6.76 4.36
CA PRO A 237 7.98 8.18 4.38
C PRO A 237 6.85 8.54 3.40
N GLU A 238 6.27 9.72 3.56
CA GLU A 238 5.10 10.21 2.83
C GLU A 238 5.23 10.15 1.31
N GLU A 239 6.42 10.40 0.78
CA GLU A 239 6.68 10.37 -0.66
C GLU A 239 6.61 8.98 -1.28
N GLN A 240 6.70 7.90 -0.48
CA GLN A 240 6.54 6.52 -0.98
C GLN A 240 5.08 6.11 -1.17
N TYR A 241 4.12 6.82 -0.56
CA TYR A 241 2.69 6.59 -0.73
C TYR A 241 2.12 7.28 -1.99
N ARG A 242 2.90 8.14 -2.63
CA ARG A 242 2.47 8.91 -3.80
C ARG A 242 3.02 8.32 -5.07
N SER A 243 2.17 8.15 -6.10
CA SER A 243 2.55 7.62 -7.41
C SER A 243 3.64 8.45 -8.13
N ARG A 244 3.79 9.74 -7.79
CA ARG A 244 4.81 10.67 -8.29
C ARG A 244 5.62 11.29 -7.15
N GLY A 245 5.83 10.55 -6.07
CA GLY A 245 6.61 11.03 -4.94
C GLY A 245 8.08 11.22 -5.35
N ASP A 246 8.64 12.38 -4.99
CA ASP A 246 10.05 12.66 -5.23
C ASP A 246 10.91 11.93 -4.20
N GLN A 247 11.37 10.74 -4.55
CA GLN A 247 12.18 9.86 -3.71
C GLN A 247 13.67 10.15 -3.93
N GLY A 248 14.43 10.07 -2.85
CA GLY A 248 15.86 10.34 -2.86
C GLY A 248 16.57 9.76 -1.63
N PRO A 249 17.84 10.10 -1.38
CA PRO A 249 18.57 9.68 -0.18
C PRO A 249 17.81 9.96 1.13
N TRP A 250 17.01 11.02 1.17
CA TRP A 250 16.16 11.39 2.32
C TRP A 250 15.05 10.37 2.61
N THR A 251 14.65 9.57 1.62
CA THR A 251 13.69 8.47 1.77
C THR A 251 14.28 7.37 2.66
N ASP A 252 15.52 6.95 2.37
CA ASP A 252 16.24 5.96 3.17
C ASP A 252 16.67 6.52 4.54
N VAL A 253 16.92 7.83 4.65
CA VAL A 253 17.17 8.50 5.94
C VAL A 253 15.98 8.34 6.87
N TYR A 254 14.75 8.56 6.37
CA TYR A 254 13.53 8.36 7.17
C TYR A 254 13.41 6.91 7.63
N ALA A 255 13.48 5.96 6.70
CA ALA A 255 13.29 4.54 6.97
C ALA A 255 14.34 4.00 7.97
N LEU A 256 15.60 4.46 7.85
CA LEU A 256 16.65 4.10 8.80
C LEU A 256 16.41 4.72 10.19
N CYS A 257 16.00 5.98 10.26
CA CYS A 257 15.67 6.63 11.53
C CYS A 257 14.43 5.98 12.17
N ALA A 258 13.43 5.55 11.40
CA ALA A 258 12.28 4.77 11.88
C ALA A 258 12.72 3.42 12.45
N THR A 259 13.63 2.74 11.76
CA THR A 259 14.26 1.50 12.24
C THR A 259 15.02 1.73 13.56
N MET A 260 15.81 2.79 13.66
CA MET A 260 16.55 3.12 14.88
C MET A 260 15.60 3.50 16.03
N TYR A 261 14.56 4.30 15.77
CA TYR A 261 13.53 4.64 16.74
C TYR A 261 12.85 3.37 17.28
N ARG A 262 12.40 2.46 16.38
CA ARG A 262 11.82 1.17 16.76
C ARG A 262 12.75 0.34 17.65
N CYS A 263 14.04 0.28 17.29
CA CYS A 263 15.02 -0.49 18.05
C CYS A 263 15.26 0.06 19.46
N ILE A 264 15.29 1.38 19.62
CA ILE A 264 15.56 2.01 20.91
C ILE A 264 14.31 2.02 21.80
N THR A 265 13.15 2.43 21.25
CA THR A 265 11.92 2.62 22.03
C THR A 265 11.12 1.34 22.24
N GLY A 266 11.28 0.36 21.35
CA GLY A 266 10.40 -0.81 21.27
C GLY A 266 9.06 -0.53 20.59
N LYS A 267 8.83 0.67 20.05
CA LYS A 267 7.58 1.08 19.37
C LYS A 267 7.87 1.50 17.94
N ILE A 268 7.00 1.11 17.02
CA ILE A 268 7.04 1.58 15.63
C ILE A 268 6.55 3.05 15.63
N PRO A 269 7.17 3.96 14.86
CA PRO A 269 6.64 5.32 14.69
C PRO A 269 5.23 5.29 14.08
N PRO A 270 4.35 6.27 14.39
CA PRO A 270 3.09 6.43 13.67
C PRO A 270 3.34 6.63 12.16
N GLU A 271 2.35 6.28 11.33
CA GLU A 271 2.49 6.38 9.88
C GLU A 271 2.77 7.81 9.40
N ALA A 272 3.59 7.92 8.36
CA ALA A 272 3.97 9.23 7.83
C ALA A 272 2.77 10.03 7.30
N LEU A 273 1.74 9.36 6.77
CA LEU A 273 0.52 10.03 6.30
C LEU A 273 -0.30 10.59 7.45
N ASP A 274 -0.49 9.81 8.53
CA ASP A 274 -1.22 10.27 9.71
C ASP A 274 -0.53 11.47 10.35
N ARG A 275 0.81 11.41 10.47
CA ARG A 275 1.65 12.50 10.98
C ARG A 275 1.64 13.78 10.14
N LEU A 276 1.13 13.75 8.90
CA LEU A 276 0.89 14.96 8.11
C LEU A 276 -0.26 15.81 8.64
N TYR A 277 -1.24 15.16 9.28
CA TYR A 277 -2.41 15.81 9.88
C TYR A 277 -2.11 16.21 11.32
N GLU A 278 -1.61 15.28 12.13
CA GLU A 278 -1.21 15.48 13.51
C GLU A 278 0.05 14.65 13.80
N ASP A 279 1.16 15.33 14.17
CA ASP A 279 2.42 14.64 14.42
C ASP A 279 2.50 14.13 15.86
N GLU A 280 1.99 12.91 16.08
CA GLU A 280 2.00 12.22 17.36
C GLU A 280 3.32 11.51 17.70
N LEU A 281 4.40 11.77 16.98
CA LEU A 281 5.69 11.13 17.26
C LEU A 281 6.20 11.50 18.66
N LYS A 282 6.19 10.52 19.55
CA LYS A 282 6.66 10.70 20.93
C LYS A 282 8.19 10.78 20.97
N PRO A 283 8.77 11.66 21.80
CA PRO A 283 10.22 11.71 22.01
C PRO A 283 10.74 10.38 22.54
N ILE A 284 11.95 9.96 22.12
CA ILE A 284 12.59 8.72 22.56
C ILE A 284 12.71 8.68 24.10
N SER A 285 13.04 9.82 24.71
CA SER A 285 13.15 9.98 26.16
C SER A 285 11.85 9.70 26.93
N SER A 286 10.68 9.86 26.29
CA SER A 286 9.38 9.57 26.93
C SER A 286 9.14 8.07 27.20
N PHE A 287 9.94 7.18 26.59
CA PHE A 287 9.84 5.73 26.77
C PHE A 287 10.74 5.18 27.91
N GLY A 288 11.33 6.08 28.72
CA GLY A 288 12.17 5.70 29.85
C GLY A 288 13.49 5.02 29.45
N VAL A 289 13.95 5.25 28.20
CA VAL A 289 15.19 4.68 27.68
C VAL A 289 16.34 5.70 27.78
N ASN A 290 17.54 5.21 28.04
CA ASN A 290 18.74 6.05 28.08
C ASN A 290 19.21 6.33 26.63
N CYS A 291 18.91 7.53 26.13
CA CYS A 291 19.36 8.00 24.83
C CYS A 291 19.93 9.40 24.96
N PRO A 292 21.18 9.67 24.52
CA PRO A 292 21.73 11.02 24.55
C PRO A 292 20.85 11.97 23.75
N LYS A 293 20.59 13.16 24.29
CA LYS A 293 19.68 14.16 23.69
C LYS A 293 20.08 14.52 22.24
N CYS A 294 21.37 14.56 21.92
CA CYS A 294 21.83 14.83 20.55
C CYS A 294 21.45 13.70 19.58
N ILE A 295 21.45 12.43 20.03
CA ILE A 295 21.04 11.28 19.24
C ILE A 295 19.52 11.27 19.04
N GLU A 296 18.76 11.51 20.10
CA GLU A 296 17.30 11.69 20.00
C GLU A 296 16.94 12.77 18.99
N GLN A 297 17.56 13.95 19.08
CA GLN A 297 17.34 15.04 18.13
C GLN A 297 17.71 14.67 16.70
N ALA A 298 18.81 13.93 16.50
CA ALA A 298 19.23 13.48 15.18
C ALA A 298 18.21 12.50 14.56
N ILE A 299 17.75 11.51 15.34
CA ILE A 299 16.74 10.53 14.88
C ILE A 299 15.40 11.25 14.61
N THR A 300 14.94 12.09 15.53
CA THR A 300 13.68 12.87 15.35
C THR A 300 13.73 13.74 14.10
N LYS A 301 14.86 14.40 13.83
CA LYS A 301 15.01 15.20 12.61
C LYS A 301 14.98 14.31 11.35
N GLY A 302 15.62 13.15 11.36
CA GLY A 302 15.54 12.18 10.26
C GLY A 302 14.12 11.66 10.03
N LEU A 303 13.29 11.64 11.07
CA LEU A 303 11.86 11.29 11.04
C LEU A 303 10.93 12.47 10.69
N SER A 304 11.43 13.65 10.32
CA SER A 304 10.55 14.73 9.85
C SER A 304 9.68 14.24 8.71
N VAL A 305 8.36 14.50 8.77
CA VAL A 305 7.41 13.97 7.77
C VAL A 305 7.72 14.52 6.38
N ARG A 306 7.99 15.85 6.29
CA ARG A 306 8.39 16.51 5.05
C ARG A 306 9.87 16.29 4.75
N LYS A 307 10.19 15.88 3.51
CA LYS A 307 11.57 15.61 3.07
C LYS A 307 12.53 16.77 3.30
N ASP A 308 12.08 18.04 3.16
CA ASP A 308 12.91 19.24 3.34
C ASP A 308 13.36 19.44 4.78
N GLY A 309 12.66 18.89 5.76
CA GLY A 309 13.03 18.89 7.18
C GLY A 309 14.08 17.86 7.55
N ARG A 310 14.31 16.85 6.69
CA ARG A 310 15.23 15.73 6.95
C ARG A 310 16.67 16.05 6.57
N TYR A 311 17.58 15.16 6.94
CA TYR A 311 18.91 15.11 6.33
C TYR A 311 18.76 14.70 4.87
N GLN A 312 19.50 15.37 4.00
CA GLN A 312 19.41 15.17 2.56
C GLN A 312 20.35 14.06 2.07
N SER A 313 21.21 13.56 2.95
CA SER A 313 22.12 12.45 2.66
C SER A 313 22.44 11.63 3.91
N MET A 314 22.93 10.40 3.71
CA MET A 314 23.43 9.56 4.80
C MET A 314 24.68 10.14 5.45
N GLU A 315 25.47 10.96 4.76
CA GLU A 315 26.63 11.65 5.33
C GLU A 315 26.21 12.71 6.35
N GLU A 316 25.15 13.51 6.04
CA GLU A 316 24.59 14.47 6.99
C GLU A 316 24.04 13.78 8.25
N LEU A 317 23.35 12.66 8.09
CA LEU A 317 22.86 11.86 9.22
C LEU A 317 24.03 11.28 10.03
N TYR A 318 25.04 10.74 9.36
CA TYR A 318 26.25 10.21 10.01
C TYR A 318 26.96 11.28 10.84
N ASP A 319 27.13 12.47 10.29
CA ASP A 319 27.76 13.58 11.00
C ASP A 319 26.97 14.03 12.23
N ALA A 320 25.64 14.04 12.15
CA ALA A 320 24.77 14.35 13.28
C ALA A 320 24.85 13.29 14.39
N LEU A 321 24.86 11.99 14.03
CA LEU A 321 24.90 10.89 14.99
C LEU A 321 26.27 10.67 15.64
N TYR A 322 27.38 10.90 14.91
CA TYR A 322 28.71 10.45 15.36
C TYR A 322 29.73 11.59 15.54
N LYS A 323 29.53 12.75 14.91
CA LYS A 323 30.49 13.88 15.01
C LYS A 323 29.94 15.03 15.86
N GLY A 324 28.69 14.95 16.31
CA GLY A 324 28.04 15.99 17.13
C GLY A 324 27.94 17.35 16.43
N LYS A 325 28.09 17.38 15.10
CA LYS A 325 27.96 18.62 14.34
C LYS A 325 26.50 18.85 13.99
N PRO A 326 25.88 19.94 14.47
CA PRO A 326 24.57 20.32 13.96
C PRO A 326 24.67 20.53 12.44
N PRO A 327 23.63 20.19 11.68
CA PRO A 327 23.62 20.41 10.23
C PRO A 327 23.90 21.88 9.96
N LYS A 328 24.85 22.15 9.03
CA LYS A 328 25.12 23.52 8.60
C LYS A 328 23.81 24.14 8.11
N PRO A 329 23.38 25.31 8.62
CA PRO A 329 22.22 25.98 8.07
C PRO A 329 22.48 26.17 6.57
N LYS A 330 21.53 25.78 5.72
CA LYS A 330 21.59 26.09 4.28
C LYS A 330 21.73 27.58 4.14
N ASN A 331 22.94 28.06 3.82
CA ASN A 331 23.23 29.46 3.67
C ASN A 331 22.59 29.92 2.35
N ASN A 332 21.40 30.50 2.42
CA ASN A 332 20.73 31.14 1.28
C ASN A 332 21.51 32.35 0.70
N LYS A 333 22.75 32.53 1.18
CA LYS A 333 23.64 33.62 0.70
C LYS A 333 24.19 33.38 -0.71
N THR A 334 24.18 32.14 -1.21
CA THR A 334 24.66 31.85 -2.58
C THR A 334 23.75 32.47 -3.64
N LYS A 335 22.43 32.58 -3.37
CA LYS A 335 21.50 33.29 -4.30
C LYS A 335 21.66 34.80 -4.23
N LEU A 336 22.04 35.36 -3.06
CA LEU A 336 22.32 36.79 -2.90
C LEU A 336 23.67 37.20 -3.50
N ILE A 337 24.68 36.33 -3.44
CA ILE A 337 26.01 36.58 -4.05
C ILE A 337 25.92 36.55 -5.57
N ILE A 338 25.14 35.61 -6.15
CA ILE A 338 24.91 35.59 -7.60
C ILE A 338 24.11 36.82 -8.06
N ALA A 339 23.13 37.29 -7.28
CA ALA A 339 22.40 38.53 -7.60
C ALA A 339 23.30 39.77 -7.45
N ALA A 340 24.21 39.82 -6.46
CA ALA A 340 25.13 40.93 -6.29
C ALA A 340 26.24 40.96 -7.34
N VAL A 341 26.70 39.79 -7.82
CA VAL A 341 27.67 39.70 -8.92
C VAL A 341 27.00 40.05 -10.25
N ALA A 342 25.74 39.66 -10.47
CA ALA A 342 25.00 40.02 -11.68
C ALA A 342 24.70 41.54 -11.76
N THR A 343 24.39 42.20 -10.63
CA THR A 343 24.22 43.68 -10.58
C THR A 343 25.52 44.42 -10.75
N ALA A 344 26.64 43.92 -10.23
CA ALA A 344 27.96 44.50 -10.45
C ALA A 344 28.46 44.35 -11.91
N ALA A 345 28.15 43.22 -12.58
CA ALA A 345 28.47 42.98 -13.97
C ALA A 345 27.69 43.93 -14.92
N VAL A 346 26.43 44.20 -14.63
CA VAL A 346 25.62 45.16 -15.39
C VAL A 346 26.09 46.61 -15.18
N GLY A 347 26.55 46.97 -13.98
CA GLY A 347 27.11 48.27 -13.69
C GLY A 347 28.43 48.56 -14.42
N ILE A 348 29.29 47.57 -14.60
CA ILE A 348 30.56 47.69 -15.33
C ILE A 348 30.35 47.76 -16.84
N ALA A 349 29.31 47.07 -17.40
CA ALA A 349 28.98 47.11 -18.81
C ALA A 349 28.45 48.49 -19.26
N VAL A 350 27.80 49.27 -18.40
CA VAL A 350 27.28 50.59 -18.70
C VAL A 350 28.39 51.70 -18.72
N ILE A 351 29.53 51.46 -18.04
CA ILE A 351 30.64 52.44 -18.01
C ILE A 351 31.66 52.18 -19.14
N ALA A 352 31.67 50.95 -19.75
CA ALA A 352 32.59 50.60 -20.86
C ALA A 352 32.00 50.83 -22.26
N GLY A 353 30.76 51.33 -22.37
CA GLY A 353 30.00 51.44 -23.63
C GLY A 353 30.12 52.79 -24.38
N VAL A 354 31.12 53.63 -24.06
CA VAL A 354 31.37 54.84 -24.85
C VAL A 354 32.77 54.78 -25.45
N GLY A 355 32.80 54.34 -26.70
CA GLY A 355 33.98 54.51 -27.56
C GLY A 355 34.53 53.17 -28.08
N ILE A 356 34.11 52.79 -29.27
CA ILE A 356 34.90 52.46 -30.44
C ILE A 356 33.95 51.94 -31.50
N LYS A 357 33.77 52.78 -32.56
CA LYS A 357 33.30 52.36 -33.88
C LYS A 357 34.42 51.65 -34.59
N MET A 358 34.19 50.47 -35.17
CA MET A 358 34.72 50.11 -36.49
C MET A 358 34.20 48.77 -37.00
N LYS A 359 33.54 48.86 -38.16
CA LYS A 359 33.51 48.02 -39.37
C LYS A 359 33.15 46.52 -39.27
N GLN A 360 32.03 46.22 -39.95
CA GLN A 360 31.73 44.94 -40.60
C GLN A 360 32.71 44.64 -41.79
N PRO A 361 32.85 43.38 -42.17
CA PRO A 361 32.27 43.02 -43.46
C PRO A 361 31.44 41.72 -43.45
N ASP A 362 30.57 41.68 -44.47
CA ASP A 362 29.63 40.64 -44.84
C ASP A 362 30.29 39.30 -45.19
N GLU A 363 29.58 38.20 -44.92
CA GLU A 363 29.47 37.12 -45.89
C GLU A 363 28.22 36.27 -45.63
N LYS A 364 27.44 36.11 -46.71
CA LYS A 364 26.26 35.25 -46.84
C LYS A 364 26.67 33.81 -47.11
N VAL A 365 26.06 32.86 -46.42
CA VAL A 365 25.89 31.50 -46.98
C VAL A 365 24.46 31.05 -46.78
N VAL A 366 23.83 30.74 -47.89
CA VAL A 366 22.48 30.19 -48.04
C VAL A 366 22.51 28.69 -47.78
N ALA A 367 21.62 28.16 -46.98
CA ALA A 367 21.31 26.74 -46.96
C ALA A 367 19.80 26.54 -47.17
N LYS A 368 19.48 25.72 -48.16
CA LYS A 368 18.15 25.38 -48.68
C LYS A 368 17.31 24.61 -47.65
N GLU A 369 16.07 25.01 -47.49
CA GLU A 369 14.98 24.20 -46.96
C GLU A 369 14.63 23.06 -47.92
N VAL A 370 14.49 21.85 -47.36
CA VAL A 370 13.83 20.72 -48.01
C VAL A 370 12.48 20.55 -47.33
N VAL A 371 11.44 20.84 -48.08
CA VAL A 371 10.05 20.67 -47.69
C VAL A 371 9.64 19.22 -48.00
N THR A 372 9.15 18.49 -47.00
CA THR A 372 8.41 17.23 -47.21
C THR A 372 6.95 17.45 -46.83
N PRO A 373 5.97 17.06 -47.63
CA PRO A 373 4.57 17.40 -47.40
C PRO A 373 3.89 16.48 -46.39
N THR A 374 3.17 17.08 -45.46
CA THR A 374 2.24 16.42 -44.54
C THR A 374 0.89 16.22 -45.23
N PRO A 375 0.23 15.09 -45.13
CA PRO A 375 -1.13 14.90 -45.63
C PRO A 375 -2.16 15.60 -44.75
N GLU A 376 -3.10 16.27 -45.42
CA GLU A 376 -4.27 16.91 -44.79
C GLU A 376 -5.16 15.90 -44.08
N PRO A 377 -5.76 16.28 -42.94
CA PRO A 377 -6.85 15.50 -42.32
C PRO A 377 -8.20 15.93 -42.93
N THR A 378 -8.96 14.91 -43.26
CA THR A 378 -10.34 14.95 -43.74
C THR A 378 -11.26 15.62 -42.74
N SER A 379 -12.08 16.53 -43.23
CA SER A 379 -13.12 17.26 -42.50
C SER A 379 -14.17 16.37 -41.89
N THR A 380 -14.42 16.55 -40.57
CA THR A 380 -15.61 16.11 -39.86
C THR A 380 -16.42 17.35 -39.49
N PRO A 381 -17.77 17.31 -39.44
CA PRO A 381 -18.61 18.49 -39.52
C PRO A 381 -18.62 19.32 -38.24
N GLU A 382 -18.68 20.64 -38.46
CA GLU A 382 -18.84 21.67 -37.42
C GLU A 382 -20.06 21.43 -36.55
N THR A 383 -19.84 21.27 -35.24
CA THR A 383 -20.85 21.46 -34.23
C THR A 383 -20.76 22.91 -33.74
N LYS A 384 -21.88 23.61 -33.78
CA LYS A 384 -22.03 25.01 -33.42
C LYS A 384 -21.54 25.27 -32.00
N ASN A 385 -20.57 26.19 -31.85
CA ASN A 385 -20.25 26.87 -30.61
C ASN A 385 -21.48 27.67 -30.13
N SER A 386 -22.07 27.27 -28.98
CA SER A 386 -22.78 28.19 -28.12
C SER A 386 -21.74 28.75 -27.13
N ASP A 387 -21.65 30.08 -26.97
CA ASP A 387 -20.83 30.74 -25.96
C ASP A 387 -21.29 30.27 -24.56
N GLU A 388 -20.59 29.32 -23.98
CA GLU A 388 -20.83 28.84 -22.60
C GLU A 388 -20.20 29.87 -21.66
N GLU A 389 -21.01 30.52 -20.83
CA GLU A 389 -20.53 31.43 -19.79
C GLU A 389 -19.87 30.60 -18.67
N ILE A 390 -18.57 30.77 -18.48
CA ILE A 390 -17.78 30.10 -17.42
C ILE A 390 -17.49 31.11 -16.31
N VAL A 391 -17.86 30.74 -15.07
CA VAL A 391 -17.59 31.56 -13.87
C VAL A 391 -16.73 30.74 -12.91
N GLN A 392 -15.68 31.37 -12.36
CA GLN A 392 -14.79 30.70 -11.41
C GLN A 392 -15.27 30.97 -9.96
N THR A 393 -15.30 29.91 -9.15
CA THR A 393 -15.65 29.99 -7.70
C THR A 393 -14.45 30.52 -6.89
N ALA A 394 -14.65 30.82 -5.61
CA ALA A 394 -13.58 31.28 -4.70
C ALA A 394 -12.47 30.21 -4.50
N SER A 395 -12.82 28.93 -4.56
CA SER A 395 -11.87 27.79 -4.54
C SER A 395 -11.16 27.54 -5.87
N GLY A 396 -11.48 28.31 -6.93
CA GLY A 396 -10.85 28.20 -8.24
C GLY A 396 -11.48 27.16 -9.17
N VAL A 397 -12.66 26.63 -8.84
CA VAL A 397 -13.39 25.67 -9.70
C VAL A 397 -14.16 26.43 -10.78
N ASN A 398 -14.04 26.01 -12.02
CA ASN A 398 -14.78 26.58 -13.16
C ASN A 398 -16.19 26.02 -13.22
N ILE A 399 -17.20 26.88 -13.19
CA ILE A 399 -18.61 26.54 -13.33
C ILE A 399 -19.10 26.94 -14.73
N ILE A 400 -19.58 25.98 -15.49
CA ILE A 400 -20.23 26.18 -16.78
C ILE A 400 -21.69 26.52 -16.48
N LYS A 401 -22.13 27.71 -16.87
CA LYS A 401 -23.50 28.15 -16.62
C LYS A 401 -24.50 27.40 -17.49
N GLN A 402 -25.36 26.66 -16.84
CA GLN A 402 -26.46 25.95 -17.49
C GLN A 402 -27.64 25.79 -16.50
N ASN A 403 -28.86 25.87 -17.01
CA ASN A 403 -30.05 25.63 -16.22
C ASN A 403 -30.51 24.18 -16.41
N ALA A 404 -30.64 23.47 -15.30
CA ALA A 404 -31.18 22.12 -15.26
C ALA A 404 -31.98 21.92 -13.97
N THR A 405 -32.88 20.97 -13.99
CA THR A 405 -33.59 20.55 -12.79
C THR A 405 -33.01 19.23 -12.29
N TYR A 406 -32.67 19.22 -11.01
CA TYR A 406 -32.22 18.03 -10.30
C TYR A 406 -33.12 17.76 -9.10
N TYR A 407 -33.06 16.55 -8.59
CA TYR A 407 -33.71 16.11 -7.37
C TYR A 407 -32.68 15.54 -6.41
N ALA A 408 -32.73 15.92 -5.15
CA ALA A 408 -31.88 15.38 -4.13
C ALA A 408 -32.19 13.89 -3.89
N MET A 409 -31.20 13.03 -4.03
CA MET A 409 -31.37 11.58 -3.88
C MET A 409 -31.26 11.13 -2.41
N ALA A 410 -30.73 12.00 -1.56
CA ALA A 410 -30.59 11.85 -0.11
C ALA A 410 -30.72 13.22 0.55
N SER A 411 -30.60 13.32 1.88
CA SER A 411 -30.37 14.59 2.57
C SER A 411 -28.97 15.09 2.22
N VAL A 412 -28.85 16.33 1.69
CA VAL A 412 -27.60 16.83 1.07
C VAL A 412 -27.22 18.19 1.64
N ASN A 413 -26.00 18.31 2.12
CA ASN A 413 -25.44 19.58 2.57
C ASN A 413 -25.22 20.55 1.40
N VAL A 414 -25.72 21.77 1.52
CA VAL A 414 -25.45 22.88 0.60
C VAL A 414 -24.25 23.68 1.12
N ARG A 415 -23.32 24.00 0.25
CA ARG A 415 -22.06 24.65 0.61
C ARG A 415 -21.93 26.02 -0.06
N SER A 416 -21.18 26.94 0.56
CA SER A 416 -20.93 28.28 -0.01
C SER A 416 -19.84 28.28 -1.10
N ASP A 417 -19.10 27.20 -1.29
CA ASP A 417 -18.03 27.05 -2.28
C ASP A 417 -17.77 25.58 -2.63
N CYS A 418 -17.19 25.32 -3.79
CA CYS A 418 -16.85 23.98 -4.29
C CYS A 418 -15.63 23.37 -3.56
N ASN A 419 -15.74 23.16 -2.26
CA ASN A 419 -14.78 22.43 -1.45
C ASN A 419 -15.47 21.80 -0.24
N ALA A 420 -14.85 20.76 0.35
CA ALA A 420 -15.42 19.99 1.45
C ALA A 420 -15.04 20.50 2.85
N LYS A 421 -14.52 21.73 2.96
CA LYS A 421 -14.18 22.34 4.26
C LYS A 421 -15.43 22.95 4.92
N ASP A 422 -15.33 23.42 6.17
CA ASP A 422 -16.42 23.95 7.01
C ASP A 422 -17.14 25.17 6.39
N ASN A 423 -17.86 24.92 5.28
CA ASN A 423 -18.55 25.92 4.48
C ASN A 423 -20.02 25.55 4.19
N ILE A 424 -20.61 24.71 5.04
CA ILE A 424 -22.02 24.31 4.94
C ILE A 424 -22.89 25.52 5.28
N ILE A 425 -23.84 25.85 4.37
CA ILE A 425 -24.80 26.95 4.50
C ILE A 425 -26.23 26.50 4.70
N GLY A 426 -26.46 25.18 4.62
CA GLY A 426 -27.73 24.53 4.86
C GLY A 426 -27.79 23.12 4.31
N GLU A 427 -28.99 22.56 4.28
CA GLU A 427 -29.28 21.20 3.86
C GLU A 427 -30.52 21.17 3.00
N VAL A 428 -30.62 20.29 2.02
CA VAL A 428 -31.79 19.96 1.22
C VAL A 428 -32.24 18.54 1.49
N GLU A 429 -33.52 18.32 1.60
CA GLU A 429 -34.12 17.03 1.93
C GLU A 429 -34.19 16.10 0.70
N LYS A 430 -34.22 14.78 0.91
CA LYS A 430 -34.43 13.78 -0.14
C LYS A 430 -35.71 14.08 -0.93
N GLY A 431 -35.62 14.02 -2.26
CA GLY A 431 -36.75 14.27 -3.17
C GLY A 431 -37.05 15.76 -3.45
N GLN A 432 -36.34 16.68 -2.78
CA GLN A 432 -36.46 18.11 -3.03
C GLN A 432 -36.01 18.46 -4.43
N GLU A 433 -36.82 19.23 -5.14
CA GLU A 433 -36.50 19.76 -6.47
C GLU A 433 -35.50 20.91 -6.36
N LEU A 434 -34.46 20.87 -7.15
CA LEU A 434 -33.33 21.81 -7.15
C LEU A 434 -33.16 22.39 -8.55
N THR A 435 -33.17 23.71 -8.65
CA THR A 435 -32.85 24.40 -9.91
C THR A 435 -31.37 24.69 -9.94
N SER A 436 -30.61 23.99 -10.80
CA SER A 436 -29.22 24.27 -11.07
C SER A 436 -29.08 25.54 -11.94
N THR A 437 -28.05 26.33 -11.64
CA THR A 437 -27.59 27.47 -12.44
C THR A 437 -26.22 27.24 -13.07
N GLY A 438 -25.59 26.11 -12.80
CA GLY A 438 -24.33 25.72 -13.40
C GLY A 438 -23.84 24.36 -12.91
N VAL A 439 -22.85 23.81 -13.62
CA VAL A 439 -22.15 22.56 -13.26
C VAL A 439 -20.66 22.80 -13.38
N SER A 440 -19.86 22.25 -12.46
CA SER A 440 -18.42 22.38 -12.55
C SER A 440 -17.87 21.67 -13.79
N GLN A 441 -16.76 22.18 -14.33
CA GLN A 441 -16.15 21.65 -15.55
C GLN A 441 -15.67 20.19 -15.40
N ASP A 442 -15.37 19.76 -14.18
CA ASP A 442 -15.04 18.37 -13.81
C ASP A 442 -16.28 17.50 -13.55
N GLY A 443 -17.49 18.10 -13.51
CA GLY A 443 -18.75 17.41 -13.26
C GLY A 443 -18.98 17.02 -11.79
N GLU A 444 -18.12 17.43 -10.86
CA GLU A 444 -18.22 17.03 -9.44
C GLU A 444 -19.23 17.88 -8.65
N TRP A 445 -19.51 19.12 -9.07
CA TRP A 445 -20.34 20.07 -8.34
C TRP A 445 -21.48 20.61 -9.19
N ILE A 446 -22.63 20.83 -8.55
CA ILE A 446 -23.78 21.54 -9.12
C ILE A 446 -23.98 22.84 -8.36
N GLU A 447 -24.04 23.94 -9.10
CA GLU A 447 -24.39 25.24 -8.58
C GLU A 447 -25.94 25.38 -8.53
N ILE A 448 -26.47 25.76 -7.39
CA ILE A 448 -27.90 25.97 -7.17
C ILE A 448 -28.18 27.33 -6.53
N LYS A 449 -29.42 27.79 -6.60
CA LYS A 449 -29.90 28.86 -5.76
C LYS A 449 -30.51 28.31 -4.46
N TYR A 450 -29.91 28.64 -3.33
CA TYR A 450 -30.33 28.21 -2.01
C TYR A 450 -30.59 29.41 -1.10
N ASN A 451 -31.83 29.59 -0.65
CA ASN A 451 -32.22 30.71 0.21
C ASN A 451 -31.77 32.10 -0.30
N GLY A 452 -31.83 32.31 -1.63
CA GLY A 452 -31.46 33.59 -2.27
C GLY A 452 -29.99 33.84 -2.50
N GLN A 453 -29.12 32.89 -2.13
CA GLN A 453 -27.68 32.94 -2.39
C GLN A 453 -27.22 31.76 -3.27
N THR A 454 -26.02 31.84 -3.81
CA THR A 454 -25.43 30.73 -4.55
C THR A 454 -24.95 29.67 -3.56
N GLY A 455 -25.33 28.43 -3.80
CA GLY A 455 -24.86 27.26 -3.07
C GLY A 455 -24.35 26.18 -4.02
N TYR A 456 -23.53 25.28 -3.49
CA TYR A 456 -22.92 24.18 -4.25
C TYR A 456 -23.24 22.86 -3.55
N ILE A 457 -23.57 21.84 -4.34
CA ILE A 457 -23.82 20.47 -3.88
C ILE A 457 -23.03 19.49 -4.73
N PHE A 458 -22.69 18.33 -4.18
CA PHE A 458 -22.04 17.28 -4.97
C PHE A 458 -23.00 16.71 -6.03
N ALA A 459 -22.57 16.67 -7.27
CA ALA A 459 -23.35 16.16 -8.40
C ALA A 459 -23.77 14.70 -8.21
N SER A 460 -22.97 13.89 -7.50
CA SER A 460 -23.27 12.49 -7.19
C SER A 460 -24.47 12.30 -6.23
N LEU A 461 -24.94 13.36 -5.58
CA LEU A 461 -26.05 13.31 -4.61
C LEU A 461 -27.39 13.78 -5.19
N VAL A 462 -27.43 14.09 -6.49
CA VAL A 462 -28.63 14.55 -7.18
C VAL A 462 -28.81 13.83 -8.52
N ASP A 463 -30.04 13.72 -9.00
CA ASP A 463 -30.39 13.13 -10.29
C ASP A 463 -31.40 14.01 -11.04
N THR A 464 -31.45 13.93 -12.35
CA THR A 464 -32.43 14.62 -13.20
C THR A 464 -33.80 13.94 -13.17
N THR A 465 -33.87 12.71 -12.72
CA THR A 465 -35.12 11.97 -12.51
C THR A 465 -35.56 12.13 -11.07
N LYS A 466 -36.81 12.60 -10.89
CA LYS A 466 -37.43 12.69 -9.56
C LYS A 466 -37.50 11.28 -8.97
N PRO A 467 -36.97 11.05 -7.75
CA PRO A 467 -37.24 9.79 -7.09
C PRO A 467 -38.74 9.60 -7.01
N THR A 468 -39.25 8.51 -7.57
CA THR A 468 -40.67 8.20 -7.58
C THR A 468 -41.08 8.09 -6.11
N GLU A 469 -41.81 9.09 -5.61
CA GLU A 469 -42.61 8.90 -4.42
C GLU A 469 -43.64 7.84 -4.78
N THR A 470 -43.41 6.63 -4.36
CA THR A 470 -44.50 5.70 -4.14
C THR A 470 -45.33 6.37 -3.06
N THR A 471 -46.46 6.96 -3.47
CA THR A 471 -47.48 7.47 -2.57
C THR A 471 -48.02 6.27 -1.82
N GLU A 472 -47.36 5.90 -0.76
CA GLU A 472 -47.93 5.00 0.23
C GLU A 472 -49.00 5.80 0.98
N THR A 473 -50.21 5.62 0.51
CA THR A 473 -51.36 5.71 1.39
C THR A 473 -50.98 5.02 2.68
N LYS A 474 -51.04 5.74 3.80
CA LYS A 474 -50.92 5.18 5.14
C LYS A 474 -51.96 4.07 5.32
N GLN A 475 -51.62 2.93 4.86
CA GLN A 475 -52.11 1.65 5.32
C GLN A 475 -50.85 0.94 5.79
N SER A 476 -50.69 0.89 7.10
CA SER A 476 -49.65 0.20 7.80
C SER A 476 -49.60 -1.26 7.32
N THR A 477 -48.76 -1.51 6.37
CA THR A 477 -48.10 -2.79 6.22
C THR A 477 -46.61 -2.45 6.18
N SER A 478 -45.99 -2.55 7.33
CA SER A 478 -44.56 -2.68 7.43
C SER A 478 -44.22 -3.94 6.64
N ASP A 479 -43.65 -3.80 5.44
CA ASP A 479 -42.72 -4.79 4.94
C ASP A 479 -41.42 -4.64 5.76
N THR A 480 -41.55 -4.82 7.06
CA THR A 480 -40.47 -5.31 7.91
C THR A 480 -40.18 -6.70 7.36
N ILE A 481 -39.01 -6.86 6.78
CA ILE A 481 -38.36 -8.18 6.63
C ILE A 481 -38.58 -8.85 7.98
N ASP A 482 -39.41 -9.91 7.99
CA ASP A 482 -39.76 -10.61 9.23
C ASP A 482 -38.49 -11.32 9.70
N ARG A 483 -37.70 -10.61 10.53
CA ARG A 483 -36.50 -11.20 11.17
C ARG A 483 -37.00 -12.17 12.22
N ALA A 484 -37.26 -13.40 11.77
CA ALA A 484 -37.93 -14.44 12.52
C ALA A 484 -37.17 -14.82 13.82
N TYR A 485 -35.90 -14.49 13.93
CA TYR A 485 -35.06 -14.82 15.08
C TYR A 485 -34.29 -13.58 15.59
N VAL A 486 -34.35 -13.32 16.89
CA VAL A 486 -33.67 -12.18 17.54
C VAL A 486 -32.85 -12.68 18.72
N LEU A 487 -31.54 -12.56 18.59
CA LEU A 487 -30.58 -12.79 19.68
C LEU A 487 -30.57 -11.61 20.66
N ASP A 488 -30.48 -11.90 21.95
CA ASP A 488 -30.37 -10.88 23.01
C ASP A 488 -28.93 -10.33 23.08
N THR A 489 -28.64 -9.33 22.23
CA THR A 489 -27.34 -8.66 22.20
C THR A 489 -27.04 -7.77 23.41
N SER A 490 -27.93 -7.68 24.41
CA SER A 490 -27.60 -7.07 25.70
C SER A 490 -26.64 -7.93 26.53
N LYS A 491 -26.57 -9.23 26.24
CA LYS A 491 -25.67 -10.23 26.88
C LYS A 491 -24.47 -10.54 25.98
N GLU A 492 -23.50 -11.25 26.54
CA GLU A 492 -22.45 -11.89 25.74
C GLU A 492 -23.06 -13.05 24.95
N LEU A 493 -22.68 -13.14 23.68
CA LEU A 493 -23.02 -14.28 22.81
C LEU A 493 -21.93 -15.36 22.97
N THR A 494 -22.31 -16.62 22.88
CA THR A 494 -21.40 -17.78 22.94
C THR A 494 -21.88 -18.85 21.98
N GLY A 495 -20.97 -19.72 21.55
CA GLY A 495 -21.27 -20.79 20.58
C GLY A 495 -21.24 -20.29 19.14
N ILE A 496 -21.82 -21.13 18.26
CA ILE A 496 -21.94 -20.84 16.84
C ILE A 496 -23.36 -20.30 16.54
N HIS A 497 -23.41 -19.20 15.84
CA HIS A 497 -24.65 -18.60 15.34
C HIS A 497 -24.65 -18.60 13.82
N HIS A 498 -25.84 -18.52 13.20
CA HIS A 498 -25.99 -18.57 11.75
C HIS A 498 -26.65 -17.30 11.23
N ALA A 499 -26.17 -16.82 10.09
CA ALA A 499 -26.78 -15.70 9.40
C ALA A 499 -26.85 -15.97 7.89
N GLU A 500 -27.87 -15.40 7.25
CA GLU A 500 -28.05 -15.38 5.81
C GLU A 500 -27.92 -13.94 5.31
N ILE A 501 -27.09 -13.75 4.29
CA ILE A 501 -26.83 -12.48 3.64
C ILE A 501 -27.46 -12.54 2.25
N ASP A 502 -28.56 -11.84 2.05
CA ASP A 502 -29.23 -11.73 0.75
C ASP A 502 -28.60 -10.65 -0.10
N ILE A 503 -28.17 -10.99 -1.32
CA ILE A 503 -27.52 -10.05 -2.22
C ILE A 503 -28.34 -9.90 -3.50
N LYS A 504 -28.79 -8.70 -3.77
CA LYS A 504 -29.63 -8.36 -4.90
C LYS A 504 -29.05 -8.86 -6.23
N ASN A 505 -29.84 -9.64 -6.96
CA ASN A 505 -29.51 -10.25 -8.26
C ASN A 505 -28.43 -11.36 -8.22
N TYR A 506 -27.88 -11.70 -7.07
CA TYR A 506 -26.84 -12.73 -6.94
C TYR A 506 -27.31 -13.95 -6.16
N GLY A 507 -28.20 -13.77 -5.17
CA GLY A 507 -28.65 -14.84 -4.28
C GLY A 507 -28.19 -14.62 -2.85
N HIS A 508 -28.12 -15.70 -2.07
CA HIS A 508 -27.78 -15.61 -0.65
C HIS A 508 -26.45 -16.31 -0.33
N ILE A 509 -25.86 -15.89 0.77
CA ILE A 509 -24.67 -16.48 1.37
C ILE A 509 -25.02 -16.84 2.80
N GLU A 510 -24.86 -18.10 3.19
CA GLU A 510 -25.01 -18.54 4.58
C GLU A 510 -23.65 -18.52 5.29
N VAL A 511 -23.63 -18.05 6.54
CA VAL A 511 -22.42 -17.93 7.36
C VAL A 511 -22.64 -18.48 8.75
N GLU A 512 -21.64 -19.21 9.26
CA GLU A 512 -21.47 -19.51 10.69
C GLU A 512 -20.66 -18.41 11.34
N LEU A 513 -21.08 -17.92 12.52
CA LEU A 513 -20.45 -16.89 13.32
C LEU A 513 -19.99 -17.47 14.64
N ASP A 514 -18.70 -17.47 14.91
CA ASP A 514 -18.06 -18.10 16.08
C ASP A 514 -17.93 -17.09 17.24
N ALA A 515 -18.93 -17.04 18.10
CA ALA A 515 -18.95 -16.19 19.29
C ALA A 515 -18.06 -16.69 20.44
N ASP A 516 -17.54 -17.91 20.38
CA ASP A 516 -16.55 -18.37 21.35
C ASP A 516 -15.14 -17.83 21.03
N THR A 517 -14.82 -17.68 19.74
CA THR A 517 -13.53 -17.15 19.28
C THR A 517 -13.53 -15.61 19.21
N ALA A 518 -14.62 -15.00 18.75
CA ALA A 518 -14.72 -13.56 18.53
C ALA A 518 -16.04 -12.97 19.09
N PRO A 519 -16.29 -13.05 20.42
CA PRO A 519 -17.58 -12.69 21.02
C PRO A 519 -17.98 -11.22 20.81
N ILE A 520 -17.02 -10.28 20.87
CA ILE A 520 -17.29 -8.84 20.69
C ILE A 520 -17.68 -8.58 19.23
N THR A 521 -16.96 -9.18 18.29
CA THR A 521 -17.16 -9.01 16.86
C THR A 521 -18.49 -9.61 16.42
N VAL A 522 -18.80 -10.86 16.83
CA VAL A 522 -20.07 -11.52 16.50
C VAL A 522 -21.23 -10.73 17.08
N LYS A 523 -21.16 -10.32 18.35
CA LYS A 523 -22.21 -9.52 19.00
C LYS A 523 -22.48 -8.21 18.25
N ASN A 524 -21.42 -7.50 17.83
CA ASN A 524 -21.56 -6.27 17.05
C ASN A 524 -22.20 -6.52 15.69
N PHE A 525 -21.76 -7.54 14.95
CA PHE A 525 -22.32 -7.90 13.65
C PHE A 525 -23.79 -8.29 13.75
N VAL A 526 -24.15 -9.14 14.73
CA VAL A 526 -25.53 -9.56 15.01
C VAL A 526 -26.43 -8.36 15.36
N LYS A 527 -25.94 -7.48 16.27
CA LYS A 527 -26.67 -6.25 16.65
C LYS A 527 -27.00 -5.42 15.42
N LEU A 528 -26.01 -5.10 14.60
CA LEU A 528 -26.19 -4.29 13.39
C LEU A 528 -27.11 -4.97 12.36
N ALA A 529 -26.98 -6.29 12.18
CA ALA A 529 -27.87 -7.06 11.29
C ALA A 529 -29.33 -6.99 11.76
N GLN A 530 -29.59 -7.19 13.06
CA GLN A 530 -30.93 -7.12 13.63
C GLN A 530 -31.55 -5.73 13.58
N GLU A 531 -30.73 -4.68 13.69
CA GLU A 531 -31.15 -3.29 13.56
C GLU A 531 -31.41 -2.88 12.10
N GLY A 532 -31.12 -3.76 11.12
CA GLY A 532 -31.27 -3.47 9.70
C GLY A 532 -30.20 -2.54 9.14
N PHE A 533 -29.09 -2.35 9.84
CA PHE A 533 -28.01 -1.46 9.44
C PHE A 533 -27.44 -1.81 8.05
N TYR A 534 -27.39 -3.10 7.73
CA TYR A 534 -26.83 -3.58 6.47
C TYR A 534 -27.79 -3.54 5.28
N ASP A 535 -29.09 -3.24 5.51
CA ASP A 535 -30.10 -3.21 4.44
C ASP A 535 -29.80 -2.07 3.46
N GLY A 536 -29.58 -2.40 2.20
CA GLY A 536 -29.20 -1.45 1.15
C GLY A 536 -27.72 -1.02 1.15
N VAL A 537 -26.93 -1.53 2.09
CA VAL A 537 -25.46 -1.34 2.08
C VAL A 537 -24.83 -2.21 0.99
N THR A 538 -23.65 -1.85 0.53
CA THR A 538 -23.06 -2.46 -0.67
C THR A 538 -21.69 -3.08 -0.40
N PHE A 539 -21.26 -3.98 -1.31
CA PHE A 539 -19.88 -4.36 -1.43
C PHE A 539 -19.15 -3.34 -2.31
N TRP A 540 -18.52 -2.37 -1.66
CA TRP A 540 -17.87 -1.23 -2.32
C TRP A 540 -16.46 -1.55 -2.85
N ARG A 541 -15.86 -2.64 -2.34
CA ARG A 541 -14.52 -3.09 -2.71
C ARG A 541 -14.52 -4.59 -2.99
N ILE A 542 -14.13 -4.96 -4.21
CA ILE A 542 -14.12 -6.35 -4.68
C ILE A 542 -12.80 -6.61 -5.37
N MET A 543 -12.11 -7.64 -4.93
CA MET A 543 -10.83 -8.07 -5.50
C MET A 543 -10.87 -9.55 -5.80
N ASP A 544 -11.00 -9.89 -7.08
CA ASP A 544 -10.96 -11.28 -7.54
C ASP A 544 -9.62 -11.93 -7.17
N GLY A 545 -9.69 -13.15 -6.64
CA GLY A 545 -8.55 -13.87 -6.05
C GLY A 545 -8.18 -13.43 -4.62
N PHE A 546 -8.99 -12.55 -3.98
CA PHE A 546 -8.75 -12.10 -2.61
C PHE A 546 -10.04 -12.09 -1.78
N MET A 547 -10.90 -11.04 -1.91
CA MET A 547 -12.07 -10.87 -1.04
C MET A 547 -13.11 -9.93 -1.65
N ILE A 548 -14.33 -9.95 -1.08
CA ILE A 548 -15.35 -8.91 -1.24
C ILE A 548 -15.53 -8.18 0.10
N GLN A 549 -15.51 -6.84 0.11
CA GLN A 549 -15.63 -6.01 1.32
C GLN A 549 -16.83 -5.08 1.21
N GLY A 550 -17.67 -5.08 2.24
CA GLY A 550 -18.87 -4.28 2.36
C GLY A 550 -19.07 -3.72 3.77
N GLY A 551 -20.30 -3.30 4.09
CA GLY A 551 -20.65 -2.81 5.42
C GLY A 551 -20.42 -1.31 5.63
N ASP A 552 -20.14 -0.54 4.56
CA ASP A 552 -20.03 0.92 4.60
C ASP A 552 -21.32 1.57 4.06
N PRO A 553 -22.11 2.25 4.91
CA PRO A 553 -23.34 2.91 4.48
C PRO A 553 -23.10 4.08 3.51
N THR A 554 -21.88 4.64 3.50
CA THR A 554 -21.50 5.72 2.59
C THR A 554 -21.04 5.25 1.22
N ARG A 555 -20.81 3.95 1.02
CA ARG A 555 -20.35 3.31 -0.23
C ARG A 555 -18.97 3.77 -0.71
N THR A 556 -18.18 4.40 0.16
CA THR A 556 -16.88 5.03 -0.19
C THR A 556 -15.68 4.34 0.46
N GLY A 557 -15.91 3.41 1.37
CA GLY A 557 -14.89 2.77 2.19
C GLY A 557 -14.45 3.59 3.43
N LYS A 558 -15.05 4.77 3.63
CA LYS A 558 -14.70 5.67 4.73
C LYS A 558 -15.76 5.75 5.83
N GLY A 559 -16.91 5.18 5.60
CA GLY A 559 -18.04 5.13 6.54
C GLY A 559 -18.03 3.87 7.40
N GLY A 560 -18.92 3.86 8.39
CA GLY A 560 -19.13 2.73 9.30
C GLY A 560 -20.27 3.04 10.26
N SER A 561 -20.49 2.15 11.25
CA SER A 561 -21.38 2.47 12.38
C SER A 561 -20.70 3.45 13.35
N ASP A 562 -21.50 4.09 14.20
CA ASP A 562 -21.03 5.13 15.14
C ASP A 562 -20.09 4.57 16.23
N GLU A 563 -20.22 3.28 16.56
CA GLU A 563 -19.43 2.64 17.61
C GLU A 563 -18.32 1.78 17.02
N THR A 564 -17.11 1.91 17.54
CA THR A 564 -16.00 1.03 17.25
C THR A 564 -15.89 -0.08 18.28
N ILE A 565 -15.29 -1.20 17.90
CA ILE A 565 -15.11 -2.37 18.77
C ILE A 565 -13.63 -2.71 18.94
N LYS A 566 -13.31 -3.36 20.05
CA LYS A 566 -11.98 -3.93 20.30
C LYS A 566 -11.70 -5.01 19.23
N GLY A 567 -10.53 -4.94 18.61
CA GLY A 567 -10.11 -5.94 17.64
C GLY A 567 -9.69 -7.25 18.32
N GLU A 568 -10.34 -8.35 17.94
CA GLU A 568 -10.11 -9.70 18.51
C GLU A 568 -9.16 -10.49 17.63
N PHE A 569 -7.85 -10.18 17.73
CA PHE A 569 -6.78 -10.85 16.98
C PHE A 569 -5.43 -10.80 17.72
N GLY A 570 -4.51 -11.68 17.33
CA GLY A 570 -3.25 -11.94 18.04
C GLY A 570 -2.36 -10.73 18.25
N SER A 571 -2.17 -9.84 17.26
CA SER A 571 -1.35 -8.64 17.42
C SER A 571 -1.97 -7.59 18.35
N ASN A 572 -3.27 -7.70 18.65
CA ASN A 572 -4.01 -6.88 19.64
C ASN A 572 -4.16 -7.57 21.00
N GLY A 573 -3.48 -8.69 21.21
CA GLY A 573 -3.44 -9.41 22.49
C GLY A 573 -4.68 -10.27 22.77
N VAL A 574 -5.48 -10.58 21.76
CA VAL A 574 -6.61 -11.52 21.83
C VAL A 574 -6.29 -12.73 20.98
N GLU A 575 -6.38 -13.95 21.55
CA GLU A 575 -6.19 -15.17 20.78
C GLU A 575 -7.39 -15.38 19.85
N ASN A 576 -7.10 -15.53 18.55
CA ASN A 576 -8.08 -15.85 17.53
C ASN A 576 -7.43 -16.84 16.57
N ALA A 577 -7.94 -18.07 16.58
CA ALA A 577 -7.37 -19.20 15.84
C ALA A 577 -8.00 -19.36 14.44
N ILE A 578 -9.01 -18.56 14.08
CA ILE A 578 -9.65 -18.65 12.75
C ILE A 578 -8.68 -18.11 11.71
N SER A 579 -8.27 -18.97 10.77
CA SER A 579 -7.40 -18.61 9.68
C SER A 579 -8.21 -18.02 8.52
N HIS A 580 -7.67 -17.00 7.85
CA HIS A 580 -8.29 -16.35 6.69
C HIS A 580 -8.18 -17.22 5.43
N THR A 581 -8.78 -18.39 5.47
CA THR A 581 -8.93 -19.27 4.31
C THR A 581 -10.18 -18.89 3.49
N ARG A 582 -10.35 -19.48 2.30
CA ARG A 582 -11.54 -19.26 1.47
C ARG A 582 -12.82 -19.49 2.27
N GLY A 583 -13.71 -18.52 2.26
CA GLY A 583 -14.98 -18.50 2.98
C GLY A 583 -14.95 -17.81 4.34
N THR A 584 -13.78 -17.50 4.89
CA THR A 584 -13.71 -16.78 6.17
C THR A 584 -14.33 -15.40 6.06
N ILE A 585 -15.20 -15.04 7.03
CA ILE A 585 -15.71 -13.69 7.23
C ILE A 585 -14.92 -13.01 8.36
N SER A 586 -14.49 -11.76 8.13
CA SER A 586 -13.61 -11.03 9.04
C SER A 586 -13.90 -9.53 9.03
N MET A 587 -13.63 -8.83 10.14
CA MET A 587 -13.86 -7.38 10.25
C MET A 587 -12.76 -6.58 9.58
N ALA A 588 -13.17 -5.61 8.77
CA ALA A 588 -12.27 -4.59 8.25
C ALA A 588 -12.00 -3.52 9.33
N ARG A 589 -10.78 -2.94 9.29
CA ARG A 589 -10.35 -1.90 10.23
C ARG A 589 -9.37 -0.91 9.58
N SER A 590 -9.16 0.22 10.22
CA SER A 590 -8.08 1.14 9.90
C SER A 590 -6.75 0.69 10.55
N SER A 591 -5.76 1.57 10.64
CA SER A 591 -4.47 1.28 11.31
C SER A 591 -4.60 1.07 12.82
N ASP A 592 -5.62 1.67 13.46
CA ASP A 592 -5.91 1.43 14.87
C ASP A 592 -6.50 0.02 15.04
N PRO A 593 -5.94 -0.83 15.91
CA PRO A 593 -6.47 -2.16 16.19
C PRO A 593 -7.93 -2.18 16.65
N ASP A 594 -8.39 -1.13 17.32
CA ASP A 594 -9.74 -1.02 17.90
C ASP A 594 -10.67 -0.11 17.08
N SER A 595 -10.40 0.04 15.77
CA SER A 595 -11.17 0.89 14.85
C SER A 595 -12.21 0.16 14.01
N ALA A 596 -12.37 -1.15 14.16
CA ALA A 596 -13.43 -1.90 13.47
C ALA A 596 -14.80 -1.42 13.95
N SER A 597 -15.77 -1.29 13.04
CA SER A 597 -17.14 -0.87 13.35
C SER A 597 -18.18 -1.74 12.64
N SER A 598 -18.55 -1.44 11.40
CA SER A 598 -19.54 -2.23 10.63
C SER A 598 -18.96 -2.87 9.38
N GLN A 599 -17.81 -2.42 8.87
CA GLN A 599 -17.26 -2.98 7.63
C GLN A 599 -16.69 -4.38 7.86
N PHE A 600 -17.05 -5.29 6.95
CA PHE A 600 -16.57 -6.69 6.97
C PHE A 600 -16.16 -7.12 5.57
N PHE A 601 -15.42 -8.21 5.48
CA PHE A 601 -15.07 -8.83 4.20
C PHE A 601 -15.20 -10.34 4.25
N ILE A 602 -15.50 -10.93 3.09
CA ILE A 602 -15.55 -12.38 2.88
C ILE A 602 -14.36 -12.77 2.00
N VAL A 603 -13.55 -13.68 2.48
CA VAL A 603 -12.35 -14.17 1.79
C VAL A 603 -12.74 -15.08 0.63
N GLN A 604 -12.44 -14.69 -0.60
CA GLN A 604 -12.67 -15.49 -1.79
C GLN A 604 -11.56 -16.54 -2.00
N SER A 605 -10.32 -16.19 -1.69
CA SER A 605 -9.16 -17.06 -1.85
C SER A 605 -8.27 -16.98 -0.62
N ASP A 606 -7.64 -18.10 -0.23
CA ASP A 606 -6.82 -18.20 0.98
C ASP A 606 -5.89 -17.00 1.17
N SER A 607 -6.05 -16.30 2.30
CA SER A 607 -5.40 -15.03 2.62
C SER A 607 -4.80 -15.05 4.02
N THR A 608 -4.13 -16.14 4.37
CA THR A 608 -3.56 -16.40 5.71
C THR A 608 -2.54 -15.36 6.19
N PHE A 609 -2.10 -14.46 5.30
CA PHE A 609 -1.28 -13.30 5.67
C PHE A 609 -2.03 -12.29 6.54
N LEU A 610 -3.36 -12.39 6.66
CA LEU A 610 -4.21 -11.59 7.55
C LEU A 610 -4.31 -12.19 8.97
N ASP A 611 -3.85 -13.43 9.15
CA ASP A 611 -3.96 -14.13 10.43
C ASP A 611 -3.19 -13.39 11.53
N GLY A 612 -3.86 -13.23 12.67
CA GLY A 612 -3.31 -12.51 13.81
C GLY A 612 -3.34 -10.98 13.69
N ASP A 613 -3.80 -10.40 12.57
CA ASP A 613 -3.90 -8.96 12.38
C ASP A 613 -5.34 -8.46 12.09
N TYR A 614 -6.29 -9.36 11.84
CA TYR A 614 -7.71 -9.06 11.64
C TYR A 614 -8.58 -10.00 12.45
N ALA A 615 -9.76 -9.51 12.87
CA ALA A 615 -10.73 -10.27 13.63
C ALA A 615 -11.60 -11.14 12.72
N ALA A 616 -11.13 -12.33 12.38
CA ALA A 616 -11.96 -13.35 11.77
C ALA A 616 -13.01 -13.82 12.78
N PHE A 617 -14.27 -13.92 12.35
CA PHE A 617 -15.37 -14.20 13.28
C PHE A 617 -16.37 -15.25 12.77
N GLY A 618 -16.06 -15.93 11.67
CA GLY A 618 -16.92 -16.95 11.13
C GLY A 618 -16.49 -17.46 9.75
N HIS A 619 -17.35 -18.26 9.14
CA HIS A 619 -17.09 -18.91 7.86
C HIS A 619 -18.38 -19.08 7.05
N VAL A 620 -18.28 -18.92 5.72
CA VAL A 620 -19.36 -19.20 4.76
C VAL A 620 -19.60 -20.70 4.67
N THR A 621 -20.83 -21.12 4.93
CA THR A 621 -21.26 -22.54 4.82
C THR A 621 -21.89 -22.85 3.47
N GLU A 622 -22.65 -21.91 2.90
CA GLU A 622 -23.23 -21.99 1.56
C GLU A 622 -23.11 -20.64 0.82
N GLY A 623 -23.11 -20.64 -0.52
CA GLY A 623 -23.09 -19.43 -1.33
C GLY A 623 -21.70 -18.89 -1.70
N MET A 624 -20.62 -19.68 -1.59
CA MET A 624 -19.32 -19.26 -2.08
C MET A 624 -19.27 -19.10 -3.62
N ASP A 625 -20.17 -19.70 -4.35
CA ASP A 625 -20.38 -19.47 -5.78
C ASP A 625 -20.98 -18.09 -6.05
N VAL A 626 -21.81 -17.54 -5.14
CA VAL A 626 -22.28 -16.15 -5.16
C VAL A 626 -21.12 -15.18 -5.00
N VAL A 627 -20.21 -15.44 -4.05
CA VAL A 627 -18.98 -14.64 -3.87
C VAL A 627 -18.12 -14.68 -5.13
N ASP A 628 -17.94 -15.85 -5.74
CA ASP A 628 -17.17 -16.00 -6.98
C ASP A 628 -17.82 -15.27 -8.15
N GLN A 629 -19.15 -15.32 -8.25
CA GLN A 629 -19.87 -14.63 -9.33
C GLN A 629 -19.78 -13.10 -9.16
N ILE A 630 -19.89 -12.59 -7.93
CA ILE A 630 -19.67 -11.16 -7.62
C ILE A 630 -18.25 -10.73 -8.02
N CYS A 631 -17.23 -11.51 -7.67
CA CYS A 631 -15.85 -11.21 -8.04
C CYS A 631 -15.65 -11.22 -9.57
N LYS A 632 -16.27 -12.16 -10.26
CA LYS A 632 -16.17 -12.30 -11.73
C LYS A 632 -16.86 -11.16 -12.48
N ASP A 633 -18.00 -10.67 -11.96
CA ASP A 633 -18.78 -9.59 -12.58
C ASP A 633 -18.27 -8.21 -12.20
N ALA A 634 -17.44 -8.13 -11.16
CA ALA A 634 -16.89 -6.88 -10.67
C ALA A 634 -16.04 -6.17 -11.73
N ASN A 635 -16.23 -4.84 -11.83
CA ASN A 635 -15.46 -3.98 -12.72
C ASN A 635 -14.77 -2.86 -11.90
N PRO A 636 -13.68 -3.18 -11.17
CA PRO A 636 -13.03 -2.22 -10.30
C PRO A 636 -12.49 -1.01 -11.07
N THR A 637 -12.68 0.18 -10.50
CA THR A 637 -12.17 1.43 -11.05
C THR A 637 -10.69 1.67 -10.75
N ASP A 638 -10.16 0.95 -9.77
CA ASP A 638 -8.77 1.01 -9.33
C ASP A 638 -8.25 -0.36 -8.89
N ASN A 639 -6.97 -0.45 -8.62
CA ASN A 639 -6.34 -1.69 -8.17
C ASN A 639 -6.59 -2.02 -6.69
N ASN A 640 -7.25 -1.14 -5.96
CA ASN A 640 -7.73 -1.42 -4.61
C ASN A 640 -9.05 -2.18 -4.62
N GLY A 641 -9.61 -2.43 -5.80
CA GLY A 641 -10.87 -3.13 -5.97
C GLY A 641 -12.08 -2.23 -5.78
N THR A 642 -11.94 -0.91 -5.82
CA THR A 642 -13.05 0.03 -5.65
C THR A 642 -14.05 -0.11 -6.80
N ILE A 643 -15.31 -0.35 -6.47
CA ILE A 643 -16.41 -0.46 -7.43
C ILE A 643 -17.17 0.86 -7.47
N LYS A 644 -17.57 1.29 -8.67
CA LYS A 644 -18.42 2.48 -8.80
C LYS A 644 -19.73 2.29 -8.04
N ALA A 645 -20.23 3.36 -7.42
CA ALA A 645 -21.38 3.29 -6.53
C ALA A 645 -22.67 2.70 -7.18
N ASP A 646 -22.84 2.88 -8.49
CA ASP A 646 -23.95 2.35 -9.29
C ASP A 646 -23.75 0.89 -9.74
N GLU A 647 -22.51 0.37 -9.65
CA GLU A 647 -22.15 -1.01 -10.01
C GLU A 647 -21.94 -1.91 -8.77
N GLN A 648 -22.02 -1.37 -7.55
CA GLN A 648 -21.78 -2.11 -6.31
C GLN A 648 -22.90 -3.12 -6.01
N PRO A 649 -22.60 -4.41 -5.77
CA PRO A 649 -23.60 -5.37 -5.31
C PRO A 649 -24.23 -4.92 -4.00
N VAL A 650 -25.57 -4.98 -3.93
CA VAL A 650 -26.37 -4.48 -2.80
C VAL A 650 -26.76 -5.62 -1.89
N ILE A 651 -26.50 -5.49 -0.60
CA ILE A 651 -27.04 -6.36 0.45
C ILE A 651 -28.51 -5.97 0.63
N GLU A 652 -29.44 -6.85 0.30
CA GLU A 652 -30.87 -6.62 0.52
C GLU A 652 -31.22 -6.76 1.99
N SER A 653 -30.66 -7.79 2.65
CA SER A 653 -30.80 -8.00 4.10
C SER A 653 -29.71 -8.90 4.66
N ILE A 654 -29.48 -8.81 5.97
CA ILE A 654 -28.78 -9.83 6.75
C ILE A 654 -29.73 -10.33 7.84
N GLN A 655 -30.05 -11.63 7.82
CA GLN A 655 -30.97 -12.26 8.75
C GLN A 655 -30.24 -13.25 9.65
N ILE A 656 -30.46 -13.14 10.96
CA ILE A 656 -29.97 -14.14 11.92
C ILE A 656 -30.95 -15.31 11.93
N LYS A 657 -30.44 -16.54 11.83
CA LYS A 657 -31.28 -17.75 11.70
C LYS A 657 -31.48 -18.49 13.04
N ASP A 658 -30.58 -18.28 14.04
CA ASP A 658 -30.64 -18.89 15.37
C ASP A 658 -30.10 -17.99 16.49
#